data_00fbec4ebd57d244062645cd69c81b59
#
_entry.id   00fbec4ebd57d244062645cd69c81b59
#
_cell.length_a   1.000
_cell.length_b   1.000
_cell.length_c   1.000
_cell.angle_alpha   90.00
_cell.angle_beta   90.00
_cell.angle_gamma   90.00
#
_symmetry.space_group_name_H-M   'P 1'
#
loop_
_entity.id
_entity.type
_entity.pdbx_description
1 polymer ?
#
loop_
_entity_poly.entity_id
_entity_poly.type
_entity_poly.pdbx_seq_one_letter_code
_entity_poly.pdbx_strand_id
1 'polypeptide(L)'
;MDINKTLAEEFKLRQEQIDNTVALLDDDKTIPFIARYRKELTGSLDDQVLREIADRLTYLRNLEKRKGEIISSITEQEKMTDEIMSAIENAKTLVEVEDIYRPFKPKRKTRASVAREKGLEPLAELILTQDKKCDPQVEGSKFINEEKGVKSADEALQGAMDIIAEDISDDADLRKYIRTLFSQIGVISSKASDENTESVYENYYDYAEAVGKIAGHRVLALDRGEKEGVLKVSVNVPEGAGERACVSKYVKNKSECGQLVTAACGDGYKRLIYPSIEREIRAELSANAQEGAIKVFSSNLRQLLMQPPVKDTVTLGLDPGYAHGCKTAVVDATGKVLDTAIIYITPPKKDTERAKRILTGFIKKYGVTTISIGNGTASRETEQFTAELIKEIPQKVSYMVVSEAGASVYSASKLAAEEFPEYDVSLRSAVSIARRLQDPLAELVKIDPKAIGVGQYQHDMPKARMDEALKGVVEDCVNSVGVDLNTASYSLLSYISGINMTVAKNIVSYREENGAFTERKQLMKVPKLGAKAFEQCAGFLRVRGGKNPLDNTAVHPESYKAAQALIDRCGLSLADMGDVKQIAEKVNAMGMKKLATDIGIGAPTLNDIVGELEKPGRDPRDELPPPLMRSGDIMELKDLKPGMELMGTVRNVIDFGAFVDIGVHEDGLVHISQMCDRYIKHPLEVVKVGEVVKVWVINVDLKKKRISLTMKKPKG
;
A
#
# COMPACT_ATOMS: atom_id res chain seq x y z
N MET A 1 -20.53 21.65 -4.50
CA MET A 1 -20.69 20.24 -4.96
C MET A 1 -21.32 19.43 -3.84
N ASP A 2 -22.27 18.54 -4.15
CA ASP A 2 -22.74 17.54 -3.17
C ASP A 2 -21.75 16.37 -3.13
N ILE A 3 -20.92 16.35 -2.10
CA ILE A 3 -19.83 15.36 -1.94
C ILE A 3 -20.41 13.96 -1.82
N ASN A 4 -21.44 13.75 -1.02
CA ASN A 4 -22.03 12.44 -0.80
C ASN A 4 -22.65 11.87 -2.08
N LYS A 5 -23.33 12.71 -2.85
CA LYS A 5 -23.86 12.32 -4.16
C LYS A 5 -22.75 11.94 -5.14
N THR A 6 -21.67 12.71 -5.17
CA THR A 6 -20.51 12.42 -6.01
C THR A 6 -19.88 11.06 -5.64
N LEU A 7 -19.71 10.79 -4.35
CA LEU A 7 -19.20 9.50 -3.87
C LEU A 7 -20.14 8.35 -4.26
N ALA A 8 -21.46 8.53 -4.11
CA ALA A 8 -22.42 7.50 -4.48
C ALA A 8 -22.36 7.14 -5.98
N GLU A 9 -22.21 8.14 -6.84
CA GLU A 9 -22.06 7.95 -8.29
C GLU A 9 -20.71 7.28 -8.66
N GLU A 10 -19.60 7.74 -8.08
CA GLU A 10 -18.25 7.20 -8.36
C GLU A 10 -18.10 5.75 -7.91
N PHE A 11 -18.57 5.41 -6.71
CA PHE A 11 -18.48 4.06 -6.15
C PHE A 11 -19.63 3.14 -6.57
N LYS A 12 -20.64 3.67 -7.28
CA LYS A 12 -21.86 2.95 -7.69
C LYS A 12 -22.61 2.33 -6.50
N LEU A 13 -22.68 3.07 -5.40
CA LEU A 13 -23.34 2.71 -4.17
C LEU A 13 -24.63 3.51 -4.01
N ARG A 14 -25.56 3.01 -3.16
CA ARG A 14 -26.76 3.75 -2.81
C ARG A 14 -26.40 4.97 -1.96
N GLN A 15 -27.17 6.06 -2.13
CA GLN A 15 -26.95 7.30 -1.38
C GLN A 15 -26.91 7.06 0.12
N GLU A 16 -27.88 6.29 0.65
CA GLU A 16 -27.98 5.94 2.07
C GLU A 16 -26.71 5.24 2.62
N GLN A 17 -26.07 4.37 1.81
CA GLN A 17 -24.84 3.69 2.23
C GLN A 17 -23.69 4.69 2.40
N ILE A 18 -23.59 5.65 1.48
CA ILE A 18 -22.56 6.70 1.56
C ILE A 18 -22.84 7.66 2.71
N ASP A 19 -24.11 8.12 2.87
CA ASP A 19 -24.47 9.04 3.95
C ASP A 19 -24.17 8.44 5.32
N ASN A 20 -24.52 7.18 5.53
CA ASN A 20 -24.22 6.46 6.76
C ASN A 20 -22.70 6.24 6.94
N THR A 21 -21.97 5.91 5.87
CA THR A 21 -20.51 5.72 5.94
C THR A 21 -19.81 7.01 6.31
N VAL A 22 -20.18 8.13 5.67
CA VAL A 22 -19.60 9.46 5.95
C VAL A 22 -19.92 9.87 7.38
N ALA A 23 -21.17 9.68 7.85
CA ALA A 23 -21.56 9.99 9.22
C ALA A 23 -20.75 9.18 10.26
N LEU A 24 -20.47 7.90 9.99
CA LEU A 24 -19.67 7.05 10.87
C LEU A 24 -18.19 7.50 10.89
N LEU A 25 -17.65 7.90 9.74
CA LEU A 25 -16.27 8.43 9.65
C LEU A 25 -16.16 9.77 10.39
N ASP A 26 -17.17 10.64 10.29
CA ASP A 26 -17.23 11.93 10.97
C ASP A 26 -17.43 11.81 12.49
N ASP A 27 -17.98 10.67 12.97
CA ASP A 27 -18.02 10.31 14.40
C ASP A 27 -16.72 9.63 14.88
N ASP A 28 -15.63 9.72 14.12
CA ASP A 28 -14.32 9.09 14.41
C ASP A 28 -14.41 7.56 14.62
N LYS A 29 -15.35 6.88 13.99
CA LYS A 29 -15.37 5.42 13.99
C LYS A 29 -14.25 4.91 13.06
N THR A 30 -13.51 3.94 13.55
CA THR A 30 -12.40 3.35 12.76
C THR A 30 -12.94 2.43 11.66
N ILE A 31 -12.21 2.32 10.56
CA ILE A 31 -12.60 1.50 9.41
C ILE A 31 -12.82 0.03 9.80
N PRO A 32 -11.94 -0.64 10.59
CA PRO A 32 -12.20 -2.02 11.00
C PRO A 32 -13.50 -2.17 11.81
N PHE A 33 -13.83 -1.20 12.67
CA PHE A 33 -15.07 -1.20 13.43
C PHE A 33 -16.29 -1.06 12.52
N ILE A 34 -16.25 -0.13 11.57
CA ILE A 34 -17.34 0.08 10.59
C ILE A 34 -17.55 -1.21 9.77
N ALA A 35 -16.47 -1.75 9.19
CA ALA A 35 -16.53 -2.96 8.37
C ALA A 35 -17.11 -4.18 9.10
N ARG A 36 -16.79 -4.33 10.38
CA ARG A 36 -17.21 -5.51 11.16
C ARG A 36 -18.55 -5.32 11.84
N TYR A 37 -18.81 -4.15 12.46
CA TYR A 37 -19.93 -3.97 13.39
C TYR A 37 -21.02 -2.99 12.92
N ARG A 38 -20.87 -2.40 11.74
CA ARG A 38 -21.86 -1.44 11.16
C ARG A 38 -22.29 -1.84 9.74
N LYS A 39 -22.23 -3.15 9.44
CA LYS A 39 -22.59 -3.74 8.13
C LYS A 39 -23.97 -3.37 7.64
N GLU A 40 -24.93 -3.26 8.54
CA GLU A 40 -26.32 -2.94 8.19
C GLU A 40 -26.46 -1.52 7.68
N LEU A 41 -25.73 -0.58 8.27
CA LEU A 41 -25.74 0.82 7.87
C LEU A 41 -24.99 1.06 6.56
N THR A 42 -23.87 0.33 6.36
CA THR A 42 -23.03 0.51 5.18
C THR A 42 -23.37 -0.45 4.04
N GLY A 43 -24.27 -1.43 4.28
CA GLY A 43 -24.56 -2.47 3.28
C GLY A 43 -23.42 -3.46 3.09
N SER A 44 -22.69 -3.77 4.16
CA SER A 44 -21.57 -4.75 4.21
C SER A 44 -20.38 -4.36 3.35
N LEU A 45 -20.04 -3.06 3.28
CA LEU A 45 -18.81 -2.61 2.66
C LEU A 45 -17.60 -3.19 3.41
N ASP A 46 -16.62 -3.67 2.66
CA ASP A 46 -15.37 -4.16 3.23
C ASP A 46 -14.39 -3.03 3.62
N ASP A 47 -13.35 -3.38 4.33
CA ASP A 47 -12.33 -2.45 4.83
C ASP A 47 -11.61 -1.69 3.70
N GLN A 48 -11.37 -2.34 2.55
CA GLN A 48 -10.70 -1.70 1.43
C GLN A 48 -11.58 -0.63 0.78
N VAL A 49 -12.86 -0.95 0.49
CA VAL A 49 -13.81 0.00 -0.09
C VAL A 49 -14.04 1.18 0.87
N LEU A 50 -14.14 0.93 2.18
CA LEU A 50 -14.28 1.98 3.19
C LEU A 50 -13.06 2.92 3.21
N ARG A 51 -11.84 2.40 3.06
CA ARG A 51 -10.63 3.21 2.95
C ARG A 51 -10.63 4.06 1.68
N GLU A 52 -10.98 3.47 0.55
CA GLU A 52 -11.07 4.19 -0.73
C GLU A 52 -12.11 5.33 -0.64
N ILE A 53 -13.26 5.10 0.02
CA ILE A 53 -14.26 6.14 0.28
C ILE A 53 -13.69 7.24 1.19
N ALA A 54 -13.00 6.90 2.27
CA ALA A 54 -12.40 7.85 3.20
C ALA A 54 -11.33 8.73 2.53
N ASP A 55 -10.45 8.13 1.72
CA ASP A 55 -9.44 8.83 0.93
C ASP A 55 -10.10 9.79 -0.07
N ARG A 56 -11.12 9.31 -0.78
CA ARG A 56 -11.85 10.12 -1.76
C ARG A 56 -12.65 11.24 -1.12
N LEU A 57 -13.28 10.99 0.01
CA LEU A 57 -13.98 12.01 0.82
C LEU A 57 -13.01 13.12 1.23
N THR A 58 -11.82 12.76 1.70
CA THR A 58 -10.78 13.73 2.07
C THR A 58 -10.35 14.57 0.87
N TYR A 59 -10.15 13.95 -0.30
CA TYR A 59 -9.84 14.67 -1.54
C TYR A 59 -10.94 15.65 -1.94
N LEU A 60 -12.21 15.22 -1.93
CA LEU A 60 -13.35 16.08 -2.31
C LEU A 60 -13.54 17.25 -1.34
N ARG A 61 -13.34 17.03 -0.04
CA ARG A 61 -13.36 18.10 0.96
C ARG A 61 -12.25 19.13 0.73
N ASN A 62 -11.04 18.66 0.41
CA ASN A 62 -9.93 19.55 0.06
C ASN A 62 -10.20 20.33 -1.23
N LEU A 63 -10.82 19.70 -2.23
CA LEU A 63 -11.25 20.35 -3.46
C LEU A 63 -12.25 21.48 -3.18
N GLU A 64 -13.30 21.23 -2.40
CA GLU A 64 -14.30 22.25 -2.07
C GLU A 64 -13.72 23.38 -1.21
N LYS A 65 -12.84 23.06 -0.27
CA LYS A 65 -12.09 24.06 0.49
C LYS A 65 -11.27 24.94 -0.44
N ARG A 66 -10.54 24.32 -1.39
CA ARG A 66 -9.71 25.07 -2.35
C ARG A 66 -10.53 25.95 -3.28
N LYS A 67 -11.69 25.49 -3.75
CA LYS A 67 -12.65 26.31 -4.50
C LYS A 67 -13.05 27.56 -3.70
N GLY A 68 -13.41 27.39 -2.42
CA GLY A 68 -13.75 28.51 -1.55
C GLY A 68 -12.62 29.53 -1.39
N GLU A 69 -11.39 29.07 -1.19
CA GLU A 69 -10.20 29.94 -1.10
C GLU A 69 -9.99 30.75 -2.39
N ILE A 70 -10.16 30.11 -3.55
CA ILE A 70 -9.99 30.75 -4.86
C ILE A 70 -11.12 31.75 -5.14
N ILE A 71 -12.36 31.40 -4.84
CA ILE A 71 -13.50 32.31 -4.95
C ILE A 71 -13.25 33.58 -4.12
N SER A 72 -12.84 33.44 -2.85
CA SER A 72 -12.52 34.58 -2.00
C SER A 72 -11.41 35.44 -2.60
N SER A 73 -10.32 34.81 -3.08
CA SER A 73 -9.18 35.52 -3.65
C SER A 73 -9.52 36.30 -4.93
N ILE A 74 -10.37 35.75 -5.83
CA ILE A 74 -10.78 36.44 -7.05
C ILE A 74 -11.78 37.56 -6.72
N THR A 75 -12.67 37.34 -5.74
CA THR A 75 -13.65 38.34 -5.28
C THR A 75 -12.93 39.54 -4.65
N GLU A 76 -11.91 39.31 -3.81
CA GLU A 76 -11.07 40.38 -3.24
C GLU A 76 -10.33 41.21 -4.30
N GLN A 77 -10.09 40.62 -5.47
CA GLN A 77 -9.50 41.32 -6.63
C GLN A 77 -10.54 42.08 -7.48
N GLU A 78 -11.83 42.05 -7.10
CA GLU A 78 -12.97 42.62 -7.84
C GLU A 78 -13.10 42.11 -9.29
N LYS A 79 -12.63 40.84 -9.54
CA LYS A 79 -12.61 40.19 -10.86
C LYS A 79 -13.57 39.02 -11.01
N MET A 80 -14.40 38.76 -10.00
CA MET A 80 -15.35 37.64 -10.03
C MET A 80 -16.49 37.95 -11.00
N THR A 81 -16.78 37.02 -11.91
CA THR A 81 -17.96 37.04 -12.79
C THR A 81 -18.78 35.78 -12.60
N ASP A 82 -20.05 35.80 -13.07
CA ASP A 82 -20.93 34.62 -12.98
C ASP A 82 -20.38 33.42 -13.77
N GLU A 83 -19.69 33.68 -14.90
CA GLU A 83 -19.04 32.61 -15.68
C GLU A 83 -17.87 31.97 -14.91
N ILE A 84 -17.03 32.79 -14.25
CA ILE A 84 -15.90 32.27 -13.46
C ILE A 84 -16.42 31.51 -12.26
N MET A 85 -17.44 32.03 -11.56
CA MET A 85 -18.08 31.34 -10.44
C MET A 85 -18.59 29.97 -10.87
N SER A 86 -19.37 29.93 -11.95
CA SER A 86 -19.92 28.69 -12.50
C SER A 86 -18.83 27.71 -12.92
N ALA A 87 -17.74 28.20 -13.55
CA ALA A 87 -16.61 27.36 -13.95
C ALA A 87 -15.92 26.71 -12.73
N ILE A 88 -15.68 27.47 -11.65
CA ILE A 88 -15.09 26.96 -10.41
C ILE A 88 -16.02 25.94 -9.74
N GLU A 89 -17.32 26.23 -9.64
CA GLU A 89 -18.29 25.33 -9.04
C GLU A 89 -18.39 23.99 -9.78
N ASN A 90 -18.34 24.01 -11.10
CA ASN A 90 -18.43 22.84 -11.96
C ASN A 90 -17.11 22.06 -12.10
N ALA A 91 -15.97 22.62 -11.70
CA ALA A 91 -14.68 21.95 -11.75
C ALA A 91 -14.68 20.68 -10.87
N LYS A 92 -14.20 19.57 -11.42
CA LYS A 92 -14.20 18.24 -10.78
C LYS A 92 -12.85 17.86 -10.20
N THR A 93 -11.80 18.57 -10.54
CA THR A 93 -10.43 18.29 -10.11
C THR A 93 -9.70 19.55 -9.63
N LEU A 94 -8.71 19.37 -8.75
CA LEU A 94 -7.85 20.46 -8.31
C LEU A 94 -7.13 21.13 -9.50
N VAL A 95 -6.76 20.36 -10.51
CA VAL A 95 -6.07 20.88 -11.71
C VAL A 95 -6.98 21.84 -12.49
N GLU A 96 -8.25 21.47 -12.68
CA GLU A 96 -9.23 22.34 -13.34
C GLU A 96 -9.42 23.65 -12.56
N VAL A 97 -9.51 23.57 -11.23
CA VAL A 97 -9.67 24.76 -10.37
C VAL A 97 -8.42 25.66 -10.44
N GLU A 98 -7.22 25.09 -10.41
CA GLU A 98 -5.97 25.84 -10.52
C GLU A 98 -5.77 26.46 -11.91
N ASP A 99 -6.22 25.80 -12.98
CA ASP A 99 -6.20 26.39 -14.34
C ASP A 99 -7.13 27.61 -14.44
N ILE A 100 -8.33 27.55 -13.86
CA ILE A 100 -9.25 28.69 -13.80
C ILE A 100 -8.67 29.85 -12.98
N TYR A 101 -8.00 29.54 -11.87
CA TYR A 101 -7.37 30.54 -11.00
C TYR A 101 -6.10 31.18 -11.59
N ARG A 102 -5.46 30.52 -12.56
CA ARG A 102 -4.15 30.89 -13.09
C ARG A 102 -4.01 32.35 -13.55
N PRO A 103 -4.98 32.96 -14.29
CA PRO A 103 -4.94 34.37 -14.67
C PRO A 103 -4.96 35.35 -13.47
N PHE A 104 -5.56 34.92 -12.34
CA PHE A 104 -5.77 35.73 -11.13
C PHE A 104 -4.69 35.54 -10.07
N LYS A 105 -3.87 34.52 -10.24
CA LYS A 105 -2.82 34.16 -9.28
C LYS A 105 -1.72 35.22 -9.27
N PRO A 106 -1.33 35.75 -8.09
CA PRO A 106 -0.21 36.68 -8.01
C PRO A 106 1.04 36.06 -8.63
N LYS A 107 1.54 36.71 -9.69
CA LYS A 107 2.72 36.25 -10.42
C LYS A 107 3.95 37.00 -9.95
N ARG A 108 5.11 36.34 -9.97
CA ARG A 108 6.38 36.98 -9.87
C ARG A 108 6.62 37.81 -11.15
N LYS A 109 7.60 38.76 -11.15
CA LYS A 109 7.93 39.58 -12.31
C LYS A 109 8.19 38.71 -13.54
N THR A 110 7.25 38.75 -14.51
CA THR A 110 7.31 38.04 -15.80
C THR A 110 7.60 39.03 -16.92
N ARG A 111 7.94 38.53 -18.13
CA ARG A 111 8.08 39.40 -19.31
C ARG A 111 6.77 40.15 -19.59
N ALA A 112 5.65 39.47 -19.51
CA ALA A 112 4.32 40.05 -19.71
C ALA A 112 3.99 41.09 -18.63
N SER A 113 4.26 40.80 -17.34
CA SER A 113 4.00 41.78 -16.27
C SER A 113 4.83 43.09 -16.48
N VAL A 114 6.10 42.94 -16.87
CA VAL A 114 6.93 44.08 -17.22
C VAL A 114 6.39 44.86 -18.42
N ALA A 115 5.88 44.16 -19.44
CA ALA A 115 5.27 44.79 -20.61
C ALA A 115 3.96 45.51 -20.24
N ARG A 116 3.14 44.97 -19.33
CA ARG A 116 1.94 45.65 -18.79
C ARG A 116 2.31 46.90 -17.98
N GLU A 117 3.35 46.84 -17.13
CA GLU A 117 3.88 48.00 -16.41
C GLU A 117 4.34 49.12 -17.36
N LYS A 118 4.88 48.75 -18.53
CA LYS A 118 5.24 49.70 -19.60
C LYS A 118 4.03 50.26 -20.34
N GLY A 119 2.82 49.77 -20.11
CA GLY A 119 1.58 50.22 -20.72
C GLY A 119 1.30 49.64 -22.11
N LEU A 120 1.82 48.45 -22.41
CA LEU A 120 1.71 47.78 -23.71
C LEU A 120 0.47 46.89 -23.86
N GLU A 121 -0.38 46.80 -22.85
CA GLU A 121 -1.59 45.98 -22.89
C GLU A 121 -2.58 46.42 -24.00
N PRO A 122 -2.88 47.70 -24.21
CA PRO A 122 -3.75 48.10 -25.31
C PRO A 122 -3.21 47.75 -26.71
N LEU A 123 -1.87 47.69 -26.86
CA LEU A 123 -1.26 47.22 -28.11
C LEU A 123 -1.45 45.71 -28.30
N ALA A 124 -1.34 44.93 -27.22
CA ALA A 124 -1.61 43.50 -27.27
C ALA A 124 -3.07 43.20 -27.64
N GLU A 125 -4.02 43.92 -27.05
CA GLU A 125 -5.45 43.83 -27.39
C GLU A 125 -5.71 44.19 -28.86
N LEU A 126 -5.09 45.25 -29.38
CA LEU A 126 -5.22 45.65 -30.78
C LEU A 126 -4.69 44.56 -31.72
N ILE A 127 -3.52 43.97 -31.43
CA ILE A 127 -2.93 42.89 -32.24
C ILE A 127 -3.86 41.64 -32.22
N LEU A 128 -4.48 41.31 -31.07
CA LEU A 128 -5.45 40.20 -30.96
C LEU A 128 -6.72 40.39 -31.79
N THR A 129 -7.10 41.64 -32.16
CA THR A 129 -8.23 41.84 -33.09
C THR A 129 -7.95 41.25 -34.47
N GLN A 130 -6.66 41.31 -34.90
CA GLN A 130 -6.15 40.85 -36.20
C GLN A 130 -6.83 41.55 -37.37
N ASP A 131 -7.11 42.86 -37.21
CA ASP A 131 -7.66 43.68 -38.30
C ASP A 131 -6.66 43.66 -39.48
N LYS A 132 -7.18 43.39 -40.68
CA LYS A 132 -6.39 43.30 -41.90
C LYS A 132 -5.80 44.62 -42.34
N LYS A 133 -6.32 45.74 -41.82
CA LYS A 133 -5.85 47.10 -42.10
C LYS A 133 -4.86 47.62 -41.08
N CYS A 134 -4.65 46.90 -40.03
CA CYS A 134 -3.71 47.28 -38.98
C CYS A 134 -2.28 47.00 -39.42
N ASP A 135 -1.45 48.02 -39.44
CA ASP A 135 0.00 47.92 -39.59
C ASP A 135 0.62 47.89 -38.18
N PRO A 136 1.16 46.75 -37.75
CA PRO A 136 1.70 46.61 -36.39
C PRO A 136 2.86 47.59 -36.11
N GLN A 137 3.69 47.90 -37.11
CA GLN A 137 4.82 48.82 -36.91
C GLN A 137 4.36 50.26 -36.68
N VAL A 138 3.33 50.68 -37.40
CA VAL A 138 2.75 52.01 -37.20
C VAL A 138 2.08 52.11 -35.83
N GLU A 139 1.33 51.10 -35.46
CA GLU A 139 0.67 51.03 -34.15
C GLU A 139 1.68 50.92 -33.01
N GLY A 140 2.71 50.06 -33.13
CA GLY A 140 3.80 49.92 -32.16
C GLY A 140 4.57 51.22 -31.92
N SER A 141 4.76 52.03 -32.98
CA SER A 141 5.44 53.34 -32.87
C SER A 141 4.73 54.31 -31.93
N LYS A 142 3.40 54.19 -31.77
CA LYS A 142 2.61 55.06 -30.87
C LYS A 142 2.87 54.76 -29.38
N PHE A 143 3.47 53.61 -29.07
CA PHE A 143 3.78 53.17 -27.71
C PHE A 143 5.25 53.36 -27.33
N ILE A 144 6.05 54.04 -28.17
CA ILE A 144 7.43 54.39 -27.85
C ILE A 144 7.40 55.37 -26.66
N ASN A 145 8.10 55.02 -25.58
CA ASN A 145 8.20 55.83 -24.38
C ASN A 145 9.51 55.51 -23.66
N GLU A 146 10.49 56.38 -23.77
CA GLU A 146 11.82 56.18 -23.18
C GLU A 146 11.79 56.17 -21.65
N GLU A 147 10.91 56.92 -21.01
CA GLU A 147 10.76 56.96 -19.55
C GLU A 147 10.27 55.61 -19.02
N LYS A 148 9.43 54.92 -19.79
CA LYS A 148 8.95 53.57 -19.49
C LYS A 148 9.85 52.48 -20.07
N GLY A 149 10.95 52.84 -20.69
CA GLY A 149 11.93 51.90 -21.25
C GLY A 149 11.45 51.17 -22.50
N VAL A 150 10.64 51.83 -23.36
CA VAL A 150 10.26 51.36 -24.70
C VAL A 150 10.91 52.29 -25.73
N LYS A 151 11.95 51.80 -26.39
CA LYS A 151 12.81 52.62 -27.26
C LYS A 151 12.48 52.52 -28.74
N SER A 152 11.77 51.49 -29.16
CA SER A 152 11.42 51.22 -30.55
C SER A 152 10.06 50.56 -30.69
N ALA A 153 9.49 50.62 -31.92
CA ALA A 153 8.27 49.89 -32.26
C ALA A 153 8.44 48.37 -32.08
N ASP A 154 9.61 47.80 -32.39
CA ASP A 154 9.91 46.41 -32.24
C ASP A 154 9.91 45.98 -30.76
N GLU A 155 10.45 46.80 -29.84
CA GLU A 155 10.35 46.55 -28.39
C GLU A 155 8.91 46.62 -27.91
N ALA A 156 8.10 47.53 -28.42
CA ALA A 156 6.66 47.61 -28.11
C ALA A 156 5.93 46.35 -28.58
N LEU A 157 6.15 45.92 -29.81
CA LEU A 157 5.56 44.70 -30.37
C LEU A 157 6.00 43.44 -29.65
N GLN A 158 7.30 43.33 -29.29
CA GLN A 158 7.80 42.21 -28.50
C GLN A 158 7.11 42.15 -27.12
N GLY A 159 6.96 43.30 -26.47
CA GLY A 159 6.24 43.36 -25.19
C GLY A 159 4.75 42.94 -25.32
N ALA A 160 4.10 43.42 -26.39
CA ALA A 160 2.73 43.02 -26.68
C ALA A 160 2.62 41.51 -26.96
N MET A 161 3.57 40.93 -27.73
CA MET A 161 3.62 39.47 -27.94
C MET A 161 3.88 38.68 -26.65
N ASP A 162 4.71 39.18 -25.74
CA ASP A 162 4.94 38.56 -24.44
C ASP A 162 3.65 38.54 -23.58
N ILE A 163 2.83 39.61 -23.66
CA ILE A 163 1.49 39.64 -23.02
C ILE A 163 0.59 38.61 -23.65
N ILE A 164 0.46 38.58 -24.98
CA ILE A 164 -0.38 37.61 -25.72
C ILE A 164 0.04 36.17 -25.42
N ALA A 165 1.34 35.89 -25.40
CA ALA A 165 1.85 34.55 -25.09
C ALA A 165 1.49 34.11 -23.67
N GLU A 166 1.52 35.03 -22.69
CA GLU A 166 1.10 34.72 -21.32
C GLU A 166 -0.41 34.49 -21.23
N ASP A 167 -1.23 35.32 -21.85
CA ASP A 167 -2.69 35.17 -21.88
C ASP A 167 -3.12 33.86 -22.54
N ILE A 168 -2.47 33.48 -23.65
CA ILE A 168 -2.66 32.13 -24.28
C ILE A 168 -2.27 31.03 -23.30
N SER A 169 -1.21 31.20 -22.55
CA SER A 169 -0.75 30.18 -21.59
C SER A 169 -1.66 30.03 -20.38
N ASP A 170 -2.44 31.04 -20.05
CA ASP A 170 -3.37 31.04 -18.91
C ASP A 170 -4.78 30.59 -19.29
N ASP A 171 -5.05 30.33 -20.57
CA ASP A 171 -6.34 29.86 -21.05
C ASP A 171 -6.60 28.41 -20.56
N ALA A 172 -7.55 28.28 -19.64
CA ALA A 172 -7.89 27.01 -19.00
C ALA A 172 -8.40 25.94 -19.99
N ASP A 173 -9.20 26.34 -20.99
CA ASP A 173 -9.74 25.41 -22.00
C ASP A 173 -8.64 24.90 -22.92
N LEU A 174 -7.73 25.80 -23.35
CA LEU A 174 -6.60 25.42 -24.16
C LEU A 174 -5.67 24.46 -23.41
N ARG A 175 -5.39 24.75 -22.14
CA ARG A 175 -4.58 23.87 -21.29
C ARG A 175 -5.23 22.51 -21.13
N LYS A 176 -6.53 22.46 -20.88
CA LYS A 176 -7.29 21.22 -20.81
C LYS A 176 -7.21 20.43 -22.11
N TYR A 177 -7.36 21.08 -23.25
CA TYR A 177 -7.22 20.45 -24.55
C TYR A 177 -5.81 19.87 -24.78
N ILE A 178 -4.76 20.67 -24.52
CA ILE A 178 -3.37 20.24 -24.69
C ILE A 178 -3.05 19.08 -23.74
N ARG A 179 -3.51 19.12 -22.49
CA ARG A 179 -3.36 18.01 -21.54
C ARG A 179 -3.98 16.73 -22.07
N THR A 180 -5.19 16.82 -22.63
CA THR A 180 -5.87 15.69 -23.29
C THR A 180 -5.06 15.16 -24.46
N LEU A 181 -4.46 16.06 -25.27
CA LEU A 181 -3.59 15.68 -26.37
C LEU A 181 -2.37 14.89 -25.89
N PHE A 182 -1.70 15.35 -24.81
CA PHE A 182 -0.58 14.63 -24.19
C PHE A 182 -0.99 13.25 -23.68
N SER A 183 -2.15 13.13 -23.04
CA SER A 183 -2.65 11.84 -22.53
C SER A 183 -2.99 10.85 -23.64
N GLN A 184 -3.50 11.34 -24.78
CA GLN A 184 -3.96 10.48 -25.88
C GLN A 184 -2.84 10.06 -26.83
N ILE A 185 -2.00 11.00 -27.25
CA ILE A 185 -0.96 10.76 -28.26
C ILE A 185 0.46 11.08 -27.78
N GLY A 186 0.62 11.42 -26.50
CA GLY A 186 1.91 11.68 -25.91
C GLY A 186 2.76 10.41 -25.82
N VAL A 187 4.06 10.60 -25.95
CA VAL A 187 5.07 9.55 -25.84
C VAL A 187 6.06 9.96 -24.75
N ILE A 188 6.20 9.12 -23.72
CA ILE A 188 7.29 9.22 -22.77
C ILE A 188 8.53 8.59 -23.38
N SER A 189 9.64 9.29 -23.33
CA SER A 189 10.92 8.83 -23.87
C SER A 189 12.03 9.05 -22.88
N SER A 190 13.04 8.18 -22.92
CA SER A 190 14.25 8.36 -22.13
C SER A 190 15.50 8.13 -22.98
N LYS A 191 16.56 8.82 -22.62
CA LYS A 191 17.90 8.67 -23.19
C LYS A 191 18.93 8.58 -22.08
N ALA A 192 20.00 7.86 -22.30
CA ALA A 192 21.13 7.86 -21.40
C ALA A 192 21.73 9.26 -21.27
N SER A 193 22.13 9.65 -20.06
CA SER A 193 22.92 10.86 -19.84
C SER A 193 24.34 10.69 -20.39
N ASP A 194 24.89 9.46 -20.29
CA ASP A 194 26.15 9.01 -20.87
C ASP A 194 25.96 7.53 -21.30
N GLU A 195 26.04 7.26 -22.60
CA GLU A 195 25.82 5.94 -23.20
C GLU A 195 26.92 4.92 -22.84
N ASN A 196 28.07 5.37 -22.34
CA ASN A 196 29.17 4.51 -21.96
C ASN A 196 29.09 4.01 -20.51
N THR A 197 28.13 4.48 -19.73
CA THR A 197 27.96 4.09 -18.33
C THR A 197 27.17 2.79 -18.24
N GLU A 198 27.79 1.71 -17.78
CA GLU A 198 27.05 0.47 -17.44
C GLU A 198 26.14 0.70 -16.24
N SER A 199 24.87 0.39 -16.38
CA SER A 199 23.90 0.51 -15.29
C SER A 199 22.74 -0.48 -15.42
N VAL A 200 21.94 -0.60 -14.37
CA VAL A 200 20.69 -1.39 -14.37
C VAL A 200 19.60 -0.81 -15.28
N TYR A 201 19.82 0.40 -15.84
CA TYR A 201 18.86 1.13 -16.68
C TYR A 201 19.16 1.00 -18.17
N GLU A 202 20.06 0.13 -18.63
CA GLU A 202 20.44 -0.04 -20.04
C GLU A 202 19.22 -0.22 -20.97
N ASN A 203 18.18 -0.92 -20.53
CA ASN A 203 16.94 -1.10 -21.30
C ASN A 203 16.18 0.20 -21.55
N TYR A 204 16.54 1.29 -20.87
CA TYR A 204 15.92 2.61 -20.96
C TYR A 204 16.84 3.67 -21.57
N TYR A 205 18.01 3.31 -22.10
CA TYR A 205 18.96 4.25 -22.71
C TYR A 205 18.47 4.86 -24.01
N ASP A 206 17.66 4.13 -24.76
CA ASP A 206 16.89 4.62 -25.90
C ASP A 206 15.51 3.99 -25.88
N TYR A 207 14.61 4.60 -25.14
CA TYR A 207 13.30 4.04 -24.84
C TYR A 207 12.19 5.02 -25.16
N ALA A 208 11.08 4.53 -25.72
CA ALA A 208 9.89 5.31 -25.99
C ALA A 208 8.62 4.45 -25.88
N GLU A 209 7.61 4.95 -25.18
CA GLU A 209 6.32 4.29 -25.04
C GLU A 209 5.19 5.33 -24.93
N ALA A 210 3.98 4.99 -25.43
CA ALA A 210 2.82 5.87 -25.34
C ALA A 210 2.42 6.10 -23.86
N VAL A 211 2.14 7.36 -23.49
CA VAL A 211 1.71 7.77 -22.15
C VAL A 211 0.53 6.93 -21.65
N GLY A 212 -0.47 6.68 -22.48
CA GLY A 212 -1.65 5.90 -22.09
C GLY A 212 -1.43 4.38 -21.98
N LYS A 213 -0.22 3.86 -22.28
CA LYS A 213 0.07 2.42 -22.27
C LYS A 213 1.20 2.01 -21.33
N ILE A 214 2.03 2.96 -20.89
CA ILE A 214 3.19 2.64 -20.06
C ILE A 214 2.78 2.01 -18.73
N ALA A 215 3.43 0.89 -18.38
CA ALA A 215 3.19 0.22 -17.10
C ALA A 215 3.86 0.96 -15.93
N GLY A 216 3.23 0.97 -14.75
CA GLY A 216 3.68 1.70 -13.58
C GLY A 216 5.12 1.39 -13.16
N HIS A 217 5.54 0.12 -13.19
CA HIS A 217 6.91 -0.26 -12.84
C HIS A 217 7.98 0.34 -13.77
N ARG A 218 7.63 0.60 -15.04
CA ARG A 218 8.53 1.28 -15.99
C ARG A 218 8.61 2.77 -15.70
N VAL A 219 7.48 3.41 -15.34
CA VAL A 219 7.48 4.81 -14.88
C VAL A 219 8.41 4.95 -13.66
N LEU A 220 8.28 4.08 -12.66
CA LEU A 220 9.13 4.09 -11.46
C LEU A 220 10.62 3.85 -11.78
N ALA A 221 10.91 2.98 -12.76
CA ALA A 221 12.29 2.77 -13.22
C ALA A 221 12.86 4.02 -13.89
N LEU A 222 12.07 4.69 -14.75
CA LEU A 222 12.46 5.95 -15.41
C LEU A 222 12.70 7.07 -14.39
N ASP A 223 11.77 7.24 -13.43
CA ASP A 223 11.88 8.26 -12.38
C ASP A 223 13.13 8.04 -11.52
N ARG A 224 13.44 6.79 -11.15
CA ARG A 224 14.65 6.46 -10.38
C ARG A 224 15.91 6.71 -11.20
N GLY A 225 15.96 6.26 -12.46
CA GLY A 225 17.11 6.46 -13.35
C GLY A 225 17.39 7.93 -13.61
N GLU A 226 16.36 8.77 -13.72
CA GLU A 226 16.50 10.23 -13.83
C GLU A 226 17.00 10.85 -12.52
N LYS A 227 16.44 10.46 -11.39
CA LYS A 227 16.86 10.91 -10.05
C LYS A 227 18.33 10.57 -9.76
N GLU A 228 18.81 9.43 -10.24
CA GLU A 228 20.22 9.00 -10.15
C GLU A 228 21.11 9.66 -11.20
N GLY A 229 20.54 10.48 -12.11
CA GLY A 229 21.28 11.19 -13.16
C GLY A 229 21.72 10.33 -14.34
N VAL A 230 21.29 9.08 -14.40
CA VAL A 230 21.62 8.12 -15.47
C VAL A 230 20.78 8.33 -16.71
N LEU A 231 19.50 8.71 -16.53
CA LEU A 231 18.55 8.94 -17.62
C LEU A 231 18.13 10.39 -17.71
N LYS A 232 17.77 10.82 -18.92
CA LYS A 232 17.02 12.05 -19.22
C LYS A 232 15.66 11.63 -19.74
N VAL A 233 14.60 12.00 -19.03
CA VAL A 233 13.22 11.58 -19.35
C VAL A 233 12.41 12.78 -19.78
N SER A 234 11.60 12.63 -20.83
CA SER A 234 10.68 13.66 -21.32
C SER A 234 9.39 13.07 -21.86
N VAL A 235 8.34 13.87 -21.86
CA VAL A 235 7.07 13.50 -22.50
C VAL A 235 6.81 14.48 -23.66
N ASN A 236 6.67 13.93 -24.86
CA ASN A 236 6.52 14.69 -26.07
C ASN A 236 5.24 14.30 -26.83
N VAL A 237 4.69 15.25 -27.57
CA VAL A 237 3.66 15.00 -28.58
C VAL A 237 4.28 15.16 -29.97
N PRO A 238 3.65 14.64 -31.04
CA PRO A 238 4.13 14.84 -32.40
C PRO A 238 4.43 16.30 -32.71
N GLU A 239 5.52 16.55 -33.43
CA GLU A 239 6.03 17.88 -33.72
C GLU A 239 4.95 18.84 -34.26
N GLY A 240 4.90 20.03 -33.68
CA GLY A 240 3.94 21.07 -34.01
C GLY A 240 2.49 20.80 -33.56
N ALA A 241 2.17 19.68 -32.95
CA ALA A 241 0.78 19.38 -32.55
C ALA A 241 0.24 20.38 -31.52
N GLY A 242 1.01 20.69 -30.48
CA GLY A 242 0.60 21.65 -29.47
C GLY A 242 0.57 23.10 -29.98
N GLU A 243 1.53 23.48 -30.83
CA GLU A 243 1.53 24.79 -31.47
C GLU A 243 0.30 24.97 -32.36
N ARG A 244 -0.04 23.95 -33.18
CA ARG A 244 -1.24 23.97 -34.02
C ARG A 244 -2.52 24.13 -33.20
N ALA A 245 -2.58 23.55 -32.00
CA ALA A 245 -3.71 23.73 -31.09
C ALA A 245 -3.86 25.21 -30.68
N CYS A 246 -2.76 25.87 -30.30
CA CYS A 246 -2.76 27.30 -29.97
C CYS A 246 -3.17 28.16 -31.19
N VAL A 247 -2.55 27.92 -32.35
CA VAL A 247 -2.84 28.63 -33.58
C VAL A 247 -4.29 28.47 -34.03
N SER A 248 -4.85 27.23 -33.94
CA SER A 248 -6.24 26.97 -34.33
C SER A 248 -7.25 27.75 -33.49
N LYS A 249 -6.95 28.01 -32.21
CA LYS A 249 -7.84 28.75 -31.30
C LYS A 249 -7.71 30.27 -31.47
N TYR A 250 -6.49 30.77 -31.65
CA TYR A 250 -6.22 32.22 -31.55
C TYR A 250 -5.98 32.93 -32.87
N VAL A 251 -5.53 32.26 -33.91
CA VAL A 251 -5.23 32.88 -35.20
C VAL A 251 -6.46 32.88 -36.10
N LYS A 252 -6.97 34.11 -36.39
CA LYS A 252 -8.19 34.33 -37.19
C LYS A 252 -7.89 34.47 -38.69
N ASN A 253 -6.74 35.00 -39.04
CA ASN A 253 -6.37 35.27 -40.43
C ASN A 253 -4.84 35.39 -40.61
N LYS A 254 -4.38 35.61 -41.86
CA LYS A 254 -2.96 35.72 -42.20
C LYS A 254 -2.48 37.18 -42.32
N SER A 255 -3.16 38.16 -41.68
CA SER A 255 -2.69 39.55 -41.64
C SER A 255 -1.35 39.66 -40.89
N GLU A 256 -0.69 40.77 -40.93
CA GLU A 256 0.55 41.00 -40.17
C GLU A 256 0.34 40.83 -38.66
N CYS A 257 -0.78 41.34 -38.12
CA CYS A 257 -1.19 41.06 -36.76
C CYS A 257 -1.42 39.56 -36.53
N GLY A 258 -2.03 38.82 -37.49
CA GLY A 258 -2.19 37.38 -37.42
C GLY A 258 -0.87 36.62 -37.40
N GLN A 259 0.16 37.11 -38.08
CA GLN A 259 1.51 36.53 -38.02
C GLN A 259 2.16 36.73 -36.64
N LEU A 260 2.00 37.94 -36.03
CA LEU A 260 2.45 38.19 -34.67
C LEU A 260 1.76 37.32 -33.66
N VAL A 261 0.43 37.13 -33.77
CA VAL A 261 -0.31 36.18 -32.89
C VAL A 261 0.18 34.75 -33.10
N THR A 262 0.50 34.35 -34.35
CA THR A 262 1.08 33.01 -34.61
C THR A 262 2.44 32.84 -33.92
N ALA A 263 3.30 33.85 -33.97
CA ALA A 263 4.58 33.85 -33.27
C ALA A 263 4.40 33.79 -31.74
N ALA A 264 3.44 34.56 -31.20
CA ALA A 264 3.11 34.57 -29.79
C ALA A 264 2.54 33.17 -29.34
N CYS A 265 1.74 32.52 -30.18
CA CYS A 265 1.28 31.14 -29.94
C CYS A 265 2.47 30.17 -29.84
N GLY A 266 3.45 30.27 -30.73
CA GLY A 266 4.64 29.41 -30.70
C GLY A 266 5.49 29.62 -29.45
N ASP A 267 5.73 30.88 -29.06
CA ASP A 267 6.45 31.23 -27.83
C ASP A 267 5.68 30.79 -26.58
N GLY A 268 4.39 31.11 -26.50
CA GLY A 268 3.51 30.72 -25.40
C GLY A 268 3.49 29.21 -25.20
N TYR A 269 3.37 28.43 -26.26
CA TYR A 269 3.43 26.98 -26.19
C TYR A 269 4.80 26.49 -25.72
N LYS A 270 5.88 26.84 -26.40
CA LYS A 270 7.23 26.31 -26.13
C LYS A 270 7.76 26.69 -24.74
N ARG A 271 7.57 27.93 -24.35
CA ARG A 271 8.14 28.50 -23.15
C ARG A 271 7.26 28.33 -21.90
N LEU A 272 5.94 28.37 -22.05
CA LEU A 272 5.02 28.42 -20.90
C LEU A 272 4.14 27.18 -20.78
N ILE A 273 3.47 26.74 -21.85
CA ILE A 273 2.49 25.66 -21.81
C ILE A 273 3.19 24.30 -21.76
N TYR A 274 4.04 24.01 -22.74
CA TYR A 274 4.70 22.70 -22.87
C TYR A 274 5.44 22.27 -21.60
N PRO A 275 6.35 23.08 -20.99
CA PRO A 275 7.07 22.64 -19.80
C PRO A 275 6.17 22.48 -18.56
N SER A 276 5.02 23.17 -18.53
CA SER A 276 4.04 23.04 -17.45
C SER A 276 3.23 21.76 -17.60
N ILE A 277 2.67 21.51 -18.79
CA ILE A 277 1.85 20.34 -19.06
C ILE A 277 2.71 19.05 -19.01
N GLU A 278 3.92 19.10 -19.56
CA GLU A 278 4.86 17.97 -19.48
C GLU A 278 5.11 17.55 -18.02
N ARG A 279 5.40 18.51 -17.13
CA ARG A 279 5.57 18.23 -15.70
C ARG A 279 4.29 17.70 -15.04
N GLU A 280 3.12 18.24 -15.43
CA GLU A 280 1.82 17.77 -14.91
C GLU A 280 1.58 16.31 -15.31
N ILE A 281 1.77 15.95 -16.57
CA ILE A 281 1.61 14.56 -17.08
C ILE A 281 2.61 13.61 -16.41
N ARG A 282 3.87 14.02 -16.26
CA ARG A 282 4.87 13.21 -15.57
C ARG A 282 4.51 12.99 -14.10
N ALA A 283 4.09 14.05 -13.42
CA ALA A 283 3.66 13.95 -12.02
C ALA A 283 2.44 13.02 -11.86
N GLU A 284 1.48 13.07 -12.80
CA GLU A 284 0.32 12.18 -12.81
C GLU A 284 0.73 10.72 -13.05
N LEU A 285 1.61 10.46 -14.03
CA LEU A 285 2.13 9.12 -14.28
C LEU A 285 2.85 8.55 -13.06
N SER A 286 3.72 9.36 -12.44
CA SER A 286 4.46 8.95 -11.23
C SER A 286 3.50 8.69 -10.05
N ALA A 287 2.51 9.55 -9.82
CA ALA A 287 1.53 9.37 -8.76
C ALA A 287 0.70 8.09 -8.95
N ASN A 288 0.22 7.84 -10.16
CA ASN A 288 -0.53 6.63 -10.49
C ASN A 288 0.33 5.36 -10.34
N ALA A 289 1.59 5.41 -10.76
CA ALA A 289 2.53 4.31 -10.62
C ALA A 289 2.85 4.02 -9.14
N GLN A 290 3.04 5.07 -8.33
CA GLN A 290 3.26 4.97 -6.89
C GLN A 290 2.07 4.37 -6.16
N GLU A 291 0.84 4.83 -6.42
CA GLU A 291 -0.37 4.25 -5.82
C GLU A 291 -0.55 2.77 -6.23
N GLY A 292 -0.28 2.44 -7.49
CA GLY A 292 -0.27 1.04 -7.94
C GLY A 292 0.73 0.18 -7.18
N ALA A 293 1.95 0.67 -6.99
CA ALA A 293 2.99 -0.02 -6.23
C ALA A 293 2.64 -0.17 -4.75
N ILE A 294 2.09 0.88 -4.12
CA ILE A 294 1.64 0.84 -2.72
C ILE A 294 0.52 -0.21 -2.52
N LYS A 295 -0.41 -0.35 -3.48
CA LYS A 295 -1.43 -1.40 -3.43
C LYS A 295 -0.81 -2.81 -3.46
N VAL A 296 0.22 -3.03 -4.28
CA VAL A 296 0.96 -4.30 -4.31
C VAL A 296 1.70 -4.53 -2.99
N PHE A 297 2.37 -3.53 -2.45
CA PHE A 297 3.07 -3.63 -1.15
C PHE A 297 2.09 -3.94 -0.02
N SER A 298 0.94 -3.29 -0.02
CA SER A 298 -0.14 -3.55 0.95
C SER A 298 -0.63 -4.99 0.87
N SER A 299 -0.83 -5.51 -0.34
CA SER A 299 -1.23 -6.90 -0.54
C SER A 299 -0.14 -7.89 -0.08
N ASN A 300 1.12 -7.65 -0.43
CA ASN A 300 2.24 -8.48 0.01
C ASN A 300 2.38 -8.48 1.54
N LEU A 301 2.27 -7.31 2.18
CA LEU A 301 2.31 -7.20 3.63
C LEU A 301 1.15 -7.97 4.28
N ARG A 302 -0.09 -7.81 3.78
CA ARG A 302 -1.26 -8.57 4.27
C ARG A 302 -1.01 -10.07 4.23
N GLN A 303 -0.46 -10.58 3.11
CA GLN A 303 -0.17 -12.01 2.97
C GLN A 303 0.90 -12.50 3.96
N LEU A 304 1.94 -11.69 4.20
CA LEU A 304 2.96 -12.02 5.21
C LEU A 304 2.39 -12.06 6.63
N LEU A 305 1.55 -11.09 6.99
CA LEU A 305 0.94 -11.00 8.31
C LEU A 305 -0.09 -12.10 8.55
N MET A 306 -0.81 -12.51 7.51
CA MET A 306 -1.88 -13.50 7.56
C MET A 306 -1.40 -14.94 7.30
N GLN A 307 -0.09 -15.20 7.30
CA GLN A 307 0.44 -16.56 7.21
C GLN A 307 -0.04 -17.41 8.38
N PRO A 308 -0.38 -18.70 8.14
CA PRO A 308 -0.81 -19.61 9.20
C PRO A 308 0.27 -19.76 10.27
N PRO A 309 -0.07 -19.62 11.54
CA PRO A 309 0.84 -19.83 12.66
C PRO A 309 1.11 -21.31 12.90
N VAL A 310 2.32 -21.66 13.37
CA VAL A 310 2.66 -22.99 13.85
C VAL A 310 2.50 -23.00 15.38
N LYS A 311 1.25 -23.22 15.82
CA LYS A 311 0.86 -23.13 17.25
C LYS A 311 1.36 -24.32 18.07
N ASP A 312 1.42 -24.15 19.38
CA ASP A 312 1.67 -25.20 20.38
C ASP A 312 2.98 -25.98 20.19
N THR A 313 4.01 -25.34 19.64
CA THR A 313 5.33 -25.94 19.38
C THR A 313 6.43 -25.28 20.17
N VAL A 314 7.39 -26.10 20.64
CA VAL A 314 8.68 -25.61 21.11
C VAL A 314 9.58 -25.42 19.91
N THR A 315 9.99 -24.17 19.65
CA THR A 315 10.69 -23.80 18.43
C THR A 315 12.13 -23.37 18.71
N LEU A 316 13.06 -23.86 17.92
CA LEU A 316 14.45 -23.44 17.90
C LEU A 316 14.65 -22.45 16.74
N GLY A 317 14.94 -21.19 17.05
CA GLY A 317 15.31 -20.17 16.06
C GLY A 317 16.80 -20.16 15.77
N LEU A 318 17.13 -20.11 14.51
CA LEU A 318 18.51 -19.99 14.00
C LEU A 318 18.63 -18.70 13.22
N ASP A 319 19.49 -17.78 13.68
CA ASP A 319 19.87 -16.55 12.97
C ASP A 319 21.26 -16.76 12.34
N PRO A 320 21.33 -17.07 11.03
CA PRO A 320 22.57 -17.44 10.35
C PRO A 320 23.59 -16.31 10.29
N GLY A 321 24.88 -16.65 10.33
CA GLY A 321 25.93 -15.66 10.15
C GLY A 321 27.32 -16.29 10.03
N TYR A 322 28.20 -15.67 9.22
CA TYR A 322 29.57 -16.18 9.01
C TYR A 322 30.52 -15.81 10.17
N ALA A 323 30.85 -14.53 10.31
CA ALA A 323 31.93 -14.08 11.19
C ALA A 323 31.64 -14.25 12.68
N HIS A 324 30.39 -13.98 13.08
CA HIS A 324 29.93 -13.99 14.48
C HIS A 324 29.17 -15.26 14.86
N GLY A 325 29.18 -16.27 14.00
CA GLY A 325 28.46 -17.53 14.19
C GLY A 325 26.93 -17.39 14.02
N CYS A 326 26.26 -18.53 14.04
CA CYS A 326 24.80 -18.62 14.04
C CYS A 326 24.28 -18.50 15.47
N LYS A 327 23.41 -17.51 15.75
CA LYS A 327 22.76 -17.33 17.03
C LYS A 327 21.57 -18.23 17.10
N THR A 328 21.34 -18.82 18.28
CA THR A 328 20.26 -19.76 18.48
C THR A 328 19.46 -19.40 19.71
N ALA A 329 18.15 -19.57 19.63
CA ALA A 329 17.24 -19.37 20.75
C ALA A 329 16.15 -20.44 20.75
N VAL A 330 15.90 -21.05 21.90
CA VAL A 330 14.77 -21.97 22.10
C VAL A 330 13.65 -21.18 22.75
N VAL A 331 12.46 -21.24 22.13
CA VAL A 331 11.24 -20.63 22.69
C VAL A 331 10.17 -21.70 22.91
N ASP A 332 9.45 -21.59 24.02
CA ASP A 332 8.32 -22.47 24.31
C ASP A 332 7.08 -22.12 23.47
N ALA A 333 6.01 -22.87 23.65
CA ALA A 333 4.74 -22.66 22.92
C ALA A 333 4.10 -21.27 23.17
N THR A 334 4.49 -20.58 24.23
CA THR A 334 4.02 -19.23 24.55
C THR A 334 4.96 -18.11 24.01
N GLY A 335 6.06 -18.51 23.35
CA GLY A 335 7.10 -17.59 22.87
C GLY A 335 8.09 -17.16 23.96
N LYS A 336 8.07 -17.74 25.16
CA LYS A 336 9.04 -17.48 26.22
C LYS A 336 10.39 -18.12 25.88
N VAL A 337 11.48 -17.38 26.06
CA VAL A 337 12.84 -17.89 25.83
C VAL A 337 13.22 -18.88 26.94
N LEU A 338 13.65 -20.06 26.55
CA LEU A 338 14.08 -21.13 27.44
C LEU A 338 15.61 -21.22 27.53
N ASP A 339 16.30 -21.07 26.42
CA ASP A 339 17.77 -21.13 26.35
C ASP A 339 18.29 -20.46 25.08
N THR A 340 19.58 -20.07 25.10
CA THR A 340 20.23 -19.44 23.95
C THR A 340 21.68 -19.94 23.82
N ALA A 341 22.21 -19.96 22.59
CA ALA A 341 23.61 -20.26 22.33
C ALA A 341 24.12 -19.59 21.05
N ILE A 342 25.42 -19.57 20.86
CA ILE A 342 26.06 -19.23 19.60
C ILE A 342 26.80 -20.47 19.10
N ILE A 343 26.52 -20.89 17.88
CA ILE A 343 27.14 -22.02 17.22
C ILE A 343 27.93 -21.59 15.99
N TYR A 344 28.96 -22.30 15.66
CA TYR A 344 29.86 -22.00 14.54
C TYR A 344 29.83 -23.13 13.54
N ILE A 345 29.03 -22.98 12.47
CA ILE A 345 28.84 -23.99 11.42
C ILE A 345 29.57 -23.64 10.12
N THR A 346 30.05 -22.39 10.02
CA THR A 346 30.73 -21.84 8.83
C THR A 346 32.14 -21.33 9.15
N PRO A 347 33.04 -21.23 8.17
CA PRO A 347 34.32 -20.56 8.37
C PRO A 347 34.16 -19.10 8.83
N PRO A 348 35.14 -18.50 9.54
CA PRO A 348 36.44 -19.04 9.88
C PRO A 348 36.50 -19.95 11.12
N LYS A 349 35.45 -19.98 11.97
CA LYS A 349 35.47 -20.70 13.25
C LYS A 349 34.65 -22.00 13.21
N LYS A 350 34.61 -22.69 12.08
CA LYS A 350 33.77 -23.88 11.88
C LYS A 350 34.02 -24.95 12.94
N ASP A 351 32.98 -25.27 13.79
CA ASP A 351 32.97 -26.30 14.79
C ASP A 351 31.61 -27.03 14.78
N THR A 352 31.41 -27.83 13.74
CA THR A 352 30.11 -28.51 13.48
C THR A 352 29.79 -29.55 14.56
N GLU A 353 30.79 -30.23 15.11
CA GLU A 353 30.58 -31.25 16.16
C GLU A 353 30.07 -30.65 17.46
N ARG A 354 30.61 -29.51 17.87
CA ARG A 354 30.16 -28.77 19.02
C ARG A 354 28.74 -28.21 18.77
N ALA A 355 28.49 -27.69 17.57
CA ALA A 355 27.18 -27.22 17.17
C ALA A 355 26.12 -28.32 17.23
N LYS A 356 26.40 -29.51 16.68
CA LYS A 356 25.51 -30.69 16.76
C LYS A 356 25.20 -31.07 18.20
N ARG A 357 26.23 -31.13 19.07
CA ARG A 357 26.02 -31.44 20.51
C ARG A 357 25.12 -30.46 21.20
N ILE A 358 25.31 -29.14 20.97
CA ILE A 358 24.50 -28.09 21.58
C ILE A 358 23.04 -28.22 21.11
N LEU A 359 22.80 -28.27 19.80
CA LEU A 359 21.41 -28.33 19.27
C LEU A 359 20.72 -29.63 19.63
N THR A 360 21.40 -30.77 19.59
CA THR A 360 20.83 -32.05 20.06
C THR A 360 20.48 -31.99 21.55
N GLY A 361 21.32 -31.32 22.35
CA GLY A 361 21.05 -31.04 23.77
C GLY A 361 19.77 -30.24 23.95
N PHE A 362 19.59 -29.15 23.21
CA PHE A 362 18.37 -28.34 23.25
C PHE A 362 17.14 -29.13 22.80
N ILE A 363 17.22 -29.87 21.68
CA ILE A 363 16.13 -30.69 21.18
C ILE A 363 15.65 -31.72 22.22
N LYS A 364 16.59 -32.40 22.87
CA LYS A 364 16.27 -33.39 23.91
C LYS A 364 15.75 -32.76 25.19
N LYS A 365 16.41 -31.68 25.66
CA LYS A 365 16.09 -31.05 26.96
C LYS A 365 14.73 -30.36 26.96
N TYR A 366 14.40 -29.69 25.87
CA TYR A 366 13.21 -28.82 25.77
C TYR A 366 12.09 -29.42 24.92
N GLY A 367 12.31 -30.59 24.28
CA GLY A 367 11.32 -31.20 23.40
C GLY A 367 11.05 -30.36 22.12
N VAL A 368 12.10 -29.80 21.53
CA VAL A 368 11.97 -29.03 20.28
C VAL A 368 11.39 -29.89 19.18
N THR A 369 10.30 -29.43 18.57
CA THR A 369 9.63 -30.11 17.45
C THR A 369 9.81 -29.37 16.12
N THR A 370 10.14 -28.07 16.17
CA THR A 370 10.29 -27.24 15.00
C THR A 370 11.55 -26.38 15.04
N ILE A 371 12.18 -26.17 13.88
CA ILE A 371 13.34 -25.30 13.73
C ILE A 371 12.98 -24.20 12.71
N SER A 372 13.18 -22.95 13.09
CA SER A 372 13.01 -21.77 12.25
C SER A 372 14.37 -21.21 11.84
N ILE A 373 14.66 -21.10 10.55
CA ILE A 373 15.94 -20.65 10.02
C ILE A 373 15.72 -19.31 9.29
N GLY A 374 16.47 -18.27 9.65
CA GLY A 374 16.45 -17.00 8.92
C GLY A 374 16.99 -17.17 7.49
N ASN A 375 16.43 -16.41 6.54
CA ASN A 375 16.78 -16.50 5.12
C ASN A 375 17.92 -15.57 4.67
N GLY A 376 18.71 -15.03 5.60
CA GLY A 376 19.79 -14.10 5.28
C GLY A 376 21.12 -14.75 4.97
N THR A 377 22.18 -14.05 5.33
CA THR A 377 23.58 -14.49 5.09
C THR A 377 23.86 -15.82 5.78
N ALA A 378 24.46 -16.81 5.08
CA ALA A 378 24.75 -18.18 5.56
C ALA A 378 23.50 -19.05 5.83
N SER A 379 22.33 -18.66 5.33
CA SER A 379 21.08 -19.43 5.47
C SER A 379 21.21 -20.84 4.88
N ARG A 380 21.84 -20.98 3.72
CA ARG A 380 21.99 -22.27 3.03
C ARG A 380 22.85 -23.25 3.82
N GLU A 381 23.98 -22.78 4.31
CA GLU A 381 24.89 -23.60 5.12
C GLU A 381 24.19 -24.03 6.43
N THR A 382 23.39 -23.14 6.99
CA THR A 382 22.58 -23.43 8.19
C THR A 382 21.47 -24.44 7.89
N GLU A 383 20.83 -24.31 6.74
CA GLU A 383 19.80 -25.26 6.29
C GLU A 383 20.40 -26.66 6.05
N GLN A 384 21.53 -26.75 5.33
CA GLN A 384 22.23 -28.02 5.10
C GLN A 384 22.62 -28.69 6.42
N PHE A 385 23.24 -27.91 7.30
CA PHE A 385 23.60 -28.40 8.64
C PHE A 385 22.40 -28.91 9.43
N THR A 386 21.28 -28.18 9.38
CA THR A 386 20.04 -28.57 10.06
C THR A 386 19.44 -29.84 9.49
N ALA A 387 19.41 -29.99 8.16
CA ALA A 387 18.90 -31.18 7.49
C ALA A 387 19.76 -32.44 7.82
N GLU A 388 21.10 -32.29 7.89
CA GLU A 388 21.98 -33.35 8.35
C GLU A 388 21.74 -33.72 9.82
N LEU A 389 21.63 -32.73 10.70
CA LEU A 389 21.36 -32.94 12.12
C LEU A 389 20.05 -33.69 12.35
N ILE A 390 18.98 -33.32 11.64
CA ILE A 390 17.65 -33.97 11.78
C ILE A 390 17.72 -35.47 11.41
N LYS A 391 18.55 -35.86 10.42
CA LYS A 391 18.73 -37.26 10.04
C LYS A 391 19.46 -38.09 11.10
N GLU A 392 20.32 -37.47 11.91
CA GLU A 392 21.13 -38.13 12.92
C GLU A 392 20.43 -38.27 14.26
N ILE A 393 19.33 -37.54 14.50
CA ILE A 393 18.60 -37.57 15.77
C ILE A 393 17.33 -38.45 15.71
N PRO A 394 16.97 -39.17 16.80
CA PRO A 394 15.79 -40.02 16.81
C PRO A 394 14.48 -39.23 16.94
N GLN A 395 14.52 -37.95 17.36
CA GLN A 395 13.35 -37.11 17.55
C GLN A 395 12.81 -36.67 16.19
N LYS A 396 11.50 -36.67 16.03
CA LYS A 396 10.83 -36.13 14.84
C LYS A 396 10.83 -34.61 14.91
N VAL A 397 11.72 -33.97 14.18
CA VAL A 397 11.86 -32.53 14.09
C VAL A 397 11.66 -32.11 12.64
N SER A 398 10.98 -31.01 12.40
CA SER A 398 10.85 -30.40 11.09
C SER A 398 11.41 -28.97 11.11
N TYR A 399 11.76 -28.43 9.93
CA TYR A 399 12.28 -27.09 9.83
C TYR A 399 11.60 -26.28 8.73
N MET A 400 11.70 -24.97 8.84
CA MET A 400 11.25 -24.02 7.82
C MET A 400 12.23 -22.84 7.74
N VAL A 401 12.52 -22.38 6.53
CA VAL A 401 13.22 -21.13 6.31
C VAL A 401 12.21 -19.99 6.33
N VAL A 402 12.39 -19.03 7.23
CA VAL A 402 11.50 -17.89 7.43
C VAL A 402 12.19 -16.60 7.01
N SER A 403 11.41 -15.60 6.59
CA SER A 403 11.95 -14.28 6.28
C SER A 403 12.50 -13.62 7.53
N GLU A 404 13.76 -13.17 7.50
CA GLU A 404 14.37 -12.35 8.56
C GLU A 404 14.21 -10.85 8.33
N ALA A 405 13.48 -10.45 7.27
CA ALA A 405 13.27 -9.04 6.95
C ALA A 405 12.83 -8.23 8.19
N GLY A 406 13.51 -7.12 8.45
CA GLY A 406 13.28 -6.29 9.63
C GLY A 406 13.69 -6.88 10.99
N ALA A 407 14.22 -8.13 11.08
CA ALA A 407 14.65 -8.71 12.36
C ALA A 407 15.79 -7.89 13.00
N SER A 408 16.73 -7.41 12.21
CA SER A 408 17.81 -6.52 12.68
C SER A 408 17.29 -5.16 13.15
N VAL A 409 16.24 -4.62 12.51
CA VAL A 409 15.59 -3.38 12.94
C VAL A 409 14.87 -3.59 14.28
N TYR A 410 14.14 -4.69 14.43
CA TYR A 410 13.52 -5.05 15.70
C TYR A 410 14.56 -5.23 16.80
N SER A 411 15.57 -6.05 16.59
CA SER A 411 16.57 -6.39 17.60
C SER A 411 17.34 -5.17 18.13
N ALA A 412 17.56 -4.16 17.29
CA ALA A 412 18.17 -2.87 17.66
C ALA A 412 17.16 -1.87 18.25
N SER A 413 15.86 -2.16 18.25
CA SER A 413 14.83 -1.24 18.73
C SER A 413 14.78 -1.12 20.24
N LYS A 414 14.22 0.00 20.72
CA LYS A 414 13.94 0.20 22.15
C LYS A 414 12.99 -0.87 22.68
N LEU A 415 12.00 -1.29 21.88
CA LEU A 415 11.06 -2.33 22.23
C LEU A 415 11.77 -3.66 22.55
N ALA A 416 12.70 -4.09 21.68
CA ALA A 416 13.45 -5.32 21.90
C ALA A 416 14.40 -5.21 23.12
N ALA A 417 14.93 -4.00 23.39
CA ALA A 417 15.73 -3.74 24.58
C ALA A 417 14.90 -3.81 25.88
N GLU A 418 13.66 -3.34 25.84
CA GLU A 418 12.71 -3.46 26.96
C GLU A 418 12.25 -4.91 27.17
N GLU A 419 12.04 -5.66 26.08
CA GLU A 419 11.58 -7.06 26.12
C GLU A 419 12.68 -8.03 26.56
N PHE A 420 13.93 -7.75 26.19
CA PHE A 420 15.11 -8.59 26.48
C PHE A 420 16.32 -7.75 26.92
N PRO A 421 16.29 -7.18 28.11
CA PRO A 421 17.39 -6.36 28.60
C PRO A 421 18.71 -7.10 28.79
N GLU A 422 18.65 -8.41 29.11
CA GLU A 422 19.83 -9.27 29.32
C GLU A 422 20.43 -9.85 28.03
N TYR A 423 19.76 -9.76 26.86
CA TYR A 423 20.28 -10.29 25.60
C TYR A 423 20.88 -9.20 24.74
N ASP A 424 21.96 -9.56 24.06
CA ASP A 424 22.53 -8.70 23.02
C ASP A 424 21.62 -8.63 21.78
N VAL A 425 21.89 -7.67 20.90
CA VAL A 425 21.12 -7.42 19.69
C VAL A 425 21.00 -8.67 18.82
N SER A 426 22.06 -9.49 18.75
CA SER A 426 22.09 -10.67 17.88
C SER A 426 21.21 -11.80 18.42
N LEU A 427 21.18 -12.02 19.73
CA LEU A 427 20.33 -13.05 20.35
C LEU A 427 18.85 -12.70 20.25
N ARG A 428 18.49 -11.39 20.35
CA ARG A 428 17.13 -10.91 20.14
C ARG A 428 16.61 -11.24 18.75
N SER A 429 17.49 -11.20 17.73
CA SER A 429 17.13 -11.58 16.37
C SER A 429 16.74 -13.07 16.27
N ALA A 430 17.53 -13.97 16.87
CA ALA A 430 17.22 -15.40 16.89
C ALA A 430 15.88 -15.71 17.58
N VAL A 431 15.56 -15.00 18.66
CA VAL A 431 14.25 -15.10 19.33
C VAL A 431 13.12 -14.68 18.38
N SER A 432 13.29 -13.56 17.70
CA SER A 432 12.33 -13.06 16.72
C SER A 432 12.09 -14.06 15.59
N ILE A 433 13.16 -14.66 15.04
CA ILE A 433 13.07 -15.69 13.99
C ILE A 433 12.27 -16.92 14.47
N ALA A 434 12.48 -17.37 15.72
CA ALA A 434 11.69 -18.46 16.29
C ALA A 434 10.20 -18.11 16.41
N ARG A 435 9.88 -16.95 16.97
CA ARG A 435 8.52 -16.47 17.18
C ARG A 435 7.75 -16.19 15.90
N ARG A 436 8.45 -15.80 14.80
CA ARG A 436 7.82 -15.60 13.49
C ARG A 436 7.24 -16.89 12.91
N LEU A 437 7.80 -18.04 13.24
CA LEU A 437 7.23 -19.31 12.84
C LEU A 437 5.99 -19.64 13.68
N GLN A 438 6.04 -19.34 14.98
CA GLN A 438 4.92 -19.62 15.90
C GLN A 438 3.71 -18.73 15.62
N ASP A 439 3.91 -17.41 15.49
CA ASP A 439 2.88 -16.44 15.10
C ASP A 439 3.49 -15.25 14.33
N PRO A 440 3.45 -15.28 12.98
CA PRO A 440 3.97 -14.21 12.16
C PRO A 440 3.36 -12.85 12.48
N LEU A 441 2.05 -12.76 12.67
CA LEU A 441 1.35 -11.52 12.95
C LEU A 441 1.83 -10.90 14.26
N ALA A 442 1.83 -11.67 15.36
CA ALA A 442 2.19 -11.19 16.69
C ALA A 442 3.63 -10.66 16.75
N GLU A 443 4.52 -11.22 15.94
CA GLU A 443 5.93 -10.79 15.91
C GLU A 443 6.18 -9.64 14.92
N LEU A 444 5.62 -9.72 13.70
CA LEU A 444 5.86 -8.71 12.65
C LEU A 444 5.26 -7.34 12.98
N VAL A 445 4.18 -7.27 13.78
CA VAL A 445 3.61 -5.98 14.23
C VAL A 445 4.55 -5.16 15.12
N LYS A 446 5.61 -5.78 15.66
CA LYS A 446 6.66 -5.12 16.45
C LYS A 446 7.63 -4.32 15.58
N ILE A 447 7.59 -4.52 14.28
CA ILE A 447 8.49 -3.96 13.28
C ILE A 447 7.74 -2.89 12.48
N ASP A 448 8.41 -1.78 12.19
CA ASP A 448 7.87 -0.82 11.22
C ASP A 448 7.64 -1.54 9.88
N PRO A 449 6.41 -1.55 9.34
CA PRO A 449 6.11 -2.25 8.08
C PRO A 449 7.04 -1.88 6.92
N LYS A 450 7.60 -0.67 6.92
CA LYS A 450 8.59 -0.24 5.93
C LYS A 450 9.93 -0.97 6.02
N ALA A 451 10.26 -1.52 7.17
CA ALA A 451 11.47 -2.33 7.35
C ALA A 451 11.28 -3.77 6.87
N ILE A 452 10.05 -4.17 6.59
CA ILE A 452 9.71 -5.43 5.95
C ILE A 452 9.80 -5.20 4.44
N GLY A 453 10.67 -5.91 3.74
CA GLY A 453 10.84 -5.77 2.28
C GLY A 453 9.62 -6.31 1.54
N VAL A 454 8.70 -5.45 1.14
CA VAL A 454 7.43 -5.81 0.47
C VAL A 454 7.36 -5.40 -1.00
N GLY A 455 8.39 -4.69 -1.53
CA GLY A 455 8.42 -4.28 -2.92
C GLY A 455 9.71 -3.61 -3.38
N GLN A 456 9.95 -3.67 -4.70
CA GLN A 456 11.22 -3.26 -5.33
C GLN A 456 11.49 -1.75 -5.24
N TYR A 457 10.45 -0.91 -5.36
CA TYR A 457 10.54 0.56 -5.37
C TYR A 457 10.11 1.20 -4.05
N GLN A 458 10.04 0.43 -2.97
CA GLN A 458 9.51 0.86 -1.67
C GLN A 458 10.16 2.15 -1.15
N HIS A 459 11.47 2.34 -1.36
CA HIS A 459 12.19 3.53 -0.88
C HIS A 459 11.95 4.80 -1.71
N ASP A 460 11.34 4.68 -2.89
CA ASP A 460 11.01 5.81 -3.77
C ASP A 460 9.59 6.33 -3.58
N MET A 461 8.79 5.65 -2.76
CA MET A 461 7.41 6.02 -2.50
C MET A 461 7.29 7.25 -1.58
N PRO A 462 6.20 8.05 -1.70
CA PRO A 462 5.89 9.10 -0.74
C PRO A 462 5.73 8.52 0.67
N LYS A 463 6.62 8.90 1.59
CA LYS A 463 6.70 8.28 2.93
C LYS A 463 5.38 8.30 3.68
N ALA A 464 4.70 9.47 3.75
CA ALA A 464 3.46 9.62 4.49
C ALA A 464 2.34 8.70 3.94
N ARG A 465 2.19 8.65 2.61
CA ARG A 465 1.17 7.81 1.96
C ARG A 465 1.43 6.33 2.14
N MET A 466 2.69 5.93 2.04
CA MET A 466 3.09 4.54 2.29
C MET A 466 2.89 4.15 3.76
N ASP A 467 3.25 5.03 4.70
CA ASP A 467 3.04 4.80 6.14
C ASP A 467 1.56 4.59 6.46
N GLU A 468 0.69 5.43 5.94
CA GLU A 468 -0.75 5.33 6.10
C GLU A 468 -1.30 4.02 5.54
N ALA A 469 -0.94 3.67 4.30
CA ALA A 469 -1.42 2.47 3.65
C ALA A 469 -0.96 1.19 4.38
N LEU A 470 0.34 1.07 4.69
CA LEU A 470 0.88 -0.11 5.37
C LEU A 470 0.39 -0.24 6.81
N LYS A 471 0.25 0.87 7.55
CA LYS A 471 -0.36 0.87 8.88
C LYS A 471 -1.80 0.37 8.83
N GLY A 472 -2.58 0.85 7.85
CA GLY A 472 -3.94 0.37 7.62
C GLY A 472 -4.02 -1.14 7.41
N VAL A 473 -3.09 -1.72 6.64
CA VAL A 473 -3.03 -3.18 6.46
C VAL A 473 -2.77 -3.91 7.77
N VAL A 474 -1.87 -3.42 8.61
CA VAL A 474 -1.59 -4.03 9.93
C VAL A 474 -2.84 -3.97 10.80
N GLU A 475 -3.51 -2.81 10.87
CA GLU A 475 -4.75 -2.63 11.63
C GLU A 475 -5.83 -3.62 11.17
N ASP A 476 -6.04 -3.74 9.86
CA ASP A 476 -7.04 -4.66 9.30
C ASP A 476 -6.72 -6.12 9.63
N CYS A 477 -5.46 -6.54 9.49
CA CYS A 477 -5.03 -7.90 9.83
C CYS A 477 -5.23 -8.21 11.31
N VAL A 478 -4.80 -7.31 12.21
CA VAL A 478 -4.91 -7.50 13.65
C VAL A 478 -6.37 -7.57 14.09
N ASN A 479 -7.23 -6.67 13.59
CA ASN A 479 -8.64 -6.66 13.93
C ASN A 479 -9.40 -7.85 13.32
N SER A 480 -9.00 -8.34 12.13
CA SER A 480 -9.63 -9.55 11.53
C SER A 480 -9.33 -10.83 12.31
N VAL A 481 -8.12 -10.96 12.83
CA VAL A 481 -7.71 -12.12 13.66
C VAL A 481 -8.29 -12.03 15.07
N GLY A 482 -8.34 -10.81 15.63
CA GLY A 482 -8.68 -10.58 17.03
C GLY A 482 -7.51 -10.91 17.96
N VAL A 483 -7.53 -10.37 19.16
CA VAL A 483 -6.37 -10.39 20.07
C VAL A 483 -6.78 -10.85 21.47
N ASP A 484 -6.02 -11.77 22.04
CA ASP A 484 -6.20 -12.20 23.43
C ASP A 484 -5.65 -11.15 24.41
N LEU A 485 -6.50 -10.65 25.31
CA LEU A 485 -6.16 -9.61 26.29
C LEU A 485 -5.05 -10.02 27.26
N ASN A 486 -4.97 -11.31 27.57
CA ASN A 486 -4.09 -11.82 28.60
C ASN A 486 -2.68 -12.12 28.10
N THR A 487 -2.51 -12.36 26.78
CA THR A 487 -1.21 -12.73 26.21
C THR A 487 -0.61 -11.67 25.27
N ALA A 488 -1.43 -10.77 24.73
CA ALA A 488 -1.00 -9.81 23.74
C ALA A 488 0.06 -8.81 24.27
N SER A 489 1.02 -8.49 23.41
CA SER A 489 1.94 -7.38 23.63
C SER A 489 1.25 -6.02 23.47
N TYR A 490 1.77 -4.97 24.10
CA TYR A 490 1.23 -3.63 23.89
C TYR A 490 1.37 -3.17 22.42
N SER A 491 2.38 -3.65 21.70
CA SER A 491 2.53 -3.38 20.26
C SER A 491 1.36 -3.94 19.46
N LEU A 492 0.97 -5.19 19.72
CA LEU A 492 -0.18 -5.81 19.06
C LEU A 492 -1.49 -5.11 19.44
N LEU A 493 -1.69 -4.82 20.71
CA LEU A 493 -2.87 -4.11 21.22
C LEU A 493 -3.03 -2.72 20.61
N SER A 494 -1.94 -2.02 20.30
CA SER A 494 -2.00 -0.66 19.72
C SER A 494 -2.58 -0.57 18.32
N TYR A 495 -2.73 -1.70 17.62
CA TYR A 495 -3.39 -1.80 16.32
C TYR A 495 -4.88 -2.18 16.41
N ILE A 496 -5.37 -2.46 17.61
CA ILE A 496 -6.82 -2.70 17.81
C ILE A 496 -7.58 -1.38 17.66
N SER A 497 -8.71 -1.46 16.99
CA SER A 497 -9.65 -0.36 16.80
C SER A 497 -9.91 0.38 18.11
N GLY A 498 -9.75 1.71 18.11
CA GLY A 498 -9.96 2.56 19.30
C GLY A 498 -8.86 2.51 20.38
N ILE A 499 -7.79 1.74 20.19
CA ILE A 499 -6.68 1.64 21.13
C ILE A 499 -5.42 2.32 20.58
N ASN A 500 -4.94 3.34 21.27
CA ASN A 500 -3.63 3.93 20.96
C ASN A 500 -2.53 3.31 21.84
N MET A 501 -1.27 3.64 21.55
CA MET A 501 -0.10 3.10 22.26
C MET A 501 -0.16 3.32 23.79
N THR A 502 -0.69 4.46 24.25
CA THR A 502 -0.81 4.75 25.69
C THR A 502 -1.82 3.82 26.36
N VAL A 503 -2.98 3.64 25.73
CA VAL A 503 -4.02 2.73 26.24
C VAL A 503 -3.54 1.29 26.19
N ALA A 504 -2.84 0.87 25.12
CA ALA A 504 -2.24 -0.46 25.01
C ALA A 504 -1.28 -0.76 26.17
N LYS A 505 -0.39 0.17 26.50
CA LYS A 505 0.48 0.04 27.68
C LYS A 505 -0.29 -0.03 28.99
N ASN A 506 -1.33 0.78 29.15
CA ASN A 506 -2.17 0.75 30.35
C ASN A 506 -2.91 -0.59 30.51
N ILE A 507 -3.33 -1.23 29.41
CA ILE A 507 -3.94 -2.58 29.45
C ILE A 507 -2.93 -3.60 29.99
N VAL A 508 -1.70 -3.55 29.50
CA VAL A 508 -0.64 -4.47 29.96
C VAL A 508 -0.34 -4.23 31.44
N SER A 509 -0.11 -2.97 31.85
CA SER A 509 0.12 -2.64 33.28
C SER A 509 -1.05 -3.07 34.17
N TYR A 510 -2.29 -2.84 33.72
CA TYR A 510 -3.47 -3.25 34.48
C TYR A 510 -3.50 -4.76 34.76
N ARG A 511 -3.20 -5.62 33.75
CA ARG A 511 -3.17 -7.07 33.95
C ARG A 511 -2.00 -7.54 34.82
N GLU A 512 -0.87 -6.84 34.77
CA GLU A 512 0.29 -7.14 35.64
C GLU A 512 -0.01 -6.80 37.09
N GLU A 513 -0.73 -5.71 37.35
CA GLU A 513 -1.07 -5.26 38.71
C GLU A 513 -2.29 -5.99 39.31
N ASN A 514 -3.31 -6.31 38.47
CA ASN A 514 -4.60 -6.81 38.95
C ASN A 514 -4.87 -8.28 38.58
N GLY A 515 -3.92 -8.94 37.89
CA GLY A 515 -4.08 -10.28 37.37
C GLY A 515 -4.79 -10.32 36.01
N ALA A 516 -4.97 -11.52 35.49
CA ALA A 516 -5.57 -11.73 34.17
C ALA A 516 -7.02 -11.22 34.11
N PHE A 517 -7.38 -10.66 32.96
CA PHE A 517 -8.77 -10.31 32.64
C PHE A 517 -9.65 -11.57 32.61
N THR A 518 -10.77 -11.52 33.31
CA THR A 518 -11.79 -12.58 33.35
C THR A 518 -13.05 -12.22 32.59
N GLU A 519 -13.22 -10.93 32.23
CA GLU A 519 -14.35 -10.39 31.48
C GLU A 519 -13.90 -9.16 30.66
N ARG A 520 -14.42 -8.99 29.45
CA ARG A 520 -14.19 -7.79 28.60
C ARG A 520 -14.57 -6.50 29.32
N LYS A 521 -15.61 -6.52 30.14
CA LYS A 521 -16.11 -5.33 30.87
C LYS A 521 -15.04 -4.73 31.80
N GLN A 522 -14.04 -5.50 32.24
CA GLN A 522 -12.95 -5.00 33.05
C GLN A 522 -12.08 -3.98 32.32
N LEU A 523 -12.09 -3.94 30.98
CA LEU A 523 -11.44 -2.91 30.19
C LEU A 523 -11.88 -1.49 30.57
N MET A 524 -13.12 -1.29 31.01
CA MET A 524 -13.62 0.00 31.48
C MET A 524 -12.91 0.52 32.74
N LYS A 525 -12.15 -0.34 33.44
CA LYS A 525 -11.33 0.03 34.59
C LYS A 525 -9.91 0.45 34.19
N VAL A 526 -9.51 0.24 32.92
CA VAL A 526 -8.18 0.58 32.42
C VAL A 526 -8.08 2.11 32.27
N PRO A 527 -7.04 2.74 32.82
CA PRO A 527 -6.85 4.19 32.70
C PRO A 527 -6.84 4.66 31.22
N LYS A 528 -7.52 5.77 30.94
CA LYS A 528 -7.67 6.39 29.61
C LYS A 528 -8.45 5.56 28.58
N LEU A 529 -9.04 4.43 28.93
CA LEU A 529 -9.95 3.68 28.08
C LEU A 529 -11.38 4.08 28.42
N GLY A 530 -11.94 5.07 27.69
CA GLY A 530 -13.30 5.55 27.88
C GLY A 530 -14.36 4.72 27.12
N ALA A 531 -15.62 5.08 27.29
CA ALA A 531 -16.75 4.36 26.68
C ALA A 531 -16.66 4.29 25.14
N LYS A 532 -16.25 5.38 24.45
CA LYS A 532 -16.09 5.42 23.00
C LYS A 532 -14.99 4.46 22.52
N ALA A 533 -13.86 4.38 23.26
CA ALA A 533 -12.79 3.44 22.96
C ALA A 533 -13.21 1.99 23.22
N PHE A 534 -13.94 1.74 24.33
CA PHE A 534 -14.47 0.43 24.65
C PHE A 534 -15.43 -0.07 23.58
N GLU A 535 -16.37 0.76 23.12
CA GLU A 535 -17.27 0.43 22.01
C GLU A 535 -16.48 -0.04 20.78
N GLN A 536 -15.40 0.66 20.41
CA GLN A 536 -14.66 0.33 19.22
C GLN A 536 -13.75 -0.91 19.36
N CYS A 537 -13.20 -1.16 20.55
CA CYS A 537 -12.21 -2.23 20.73
C CYS A 537 -12.79 -3.56 21.23
N ALA A 538 -13.89 -3.54 21.98
CA ALA A 538 -14.34 -4.70 22.75
C ALA A 538 -14.58 -5.96 21.92
N GLY A 539 -15.14 -5.82 20.71
CA GLY A 539 -15.40 -6.96 19.83
C GLY A 539 -14.15 -7.62 19.26
N PHE A 540 -13.02 -6.91 19.19
CA PHE A 540 -11.76 -7.41 18.67
C PHE A 540 -10.84 -8.01 19.75
N LEU A 541 -11.17 -7.80 21.01
CA LEU A 541 -10.41 -8.30 22.15
C LEU A 541 -11.09 -9.52 22.74
N ARG A 542 -10.34 -10.58 22.99
CA ARG A 542 -10.82 -11.86 23.48
C ARG A 542 -10.31 -12.15 24.88
N VAL A 543 -11.12 -12.82 25.69
CA VAL A 543 -10.76 -13.32 27.00
C VAL A 543 -10.98 -14.83 27.02
N ARG A 544 -9.88 -15.59 26.83
CA ARG A 544 -9.93 -17.06 26.87
C ARG A 544 -10.13 -17.55 28.30
N GLY A 545 -11.04 -18.51 28.49
CA GLY A 545 -11.32 -19.05 29.83
C GLY A 545 -11.96 -18.06 30.79
N GLY A 546 -12.53 -16.96 30.26
CA GLY A 546 -13.25 -15.98 31.06
C GLY A 546 -14.61 -16.46 31.59
N LYS A 547 -15.24 -15.65 32.46
CA LYS A 547 -16.54 -15.99 33.06
C LYS A 547 -17.68 -16.03 32.05
N ASN A 548 -17.63 -15.17 31.03
CA ASN A 548 -18.62 -15.11 29.95
C ASN A 548 -18.02 -15.76 28.68
N PRO A 549 -18.54 -16.92 28.23
CA PRO A 549 -18.04 -17.58 27.01
C PRO A 549 -18.07 -16.68 25.75
N LEU A 550 -19.01 -15.72 25.65
CA LEU A 550 -19.11 -14.75 24.55
C LEU A 550 -17.88 -13.83 24.49
N ASP A 551 -17.15 -13.61 25.60
CA ASP A 551 -15.94 -12.83 25.63
C ASP A 551 -14.78 -13.48 24.86
N ASN A 552 -14.88 -14.77 24.55
CA ASN A 552 -13.92 -15.50 23.69
C ASN A 552 -14.33 -15.53 22.20
N THR A 553 -15.32 -14.76 21.80
CA THR A 553 -15.81 -14.68 20.41
C THR A 553 -15.59 -13.29 19.83
N ALA A 554 -15.80 -13.07 18.54
CA ALA A 554 -15.85 -11.74 17.95
C ALA A 554 -17.26 -11.10 18.02
N VAL A 555 -18.19 -11.67 18.76
CA VAL A 555 -19.50 -11.04 19.02
C VAL A 555 -19.29 -9.78 19.84
N HIS A 556 -19.81 -8.66 19.35
CA HIS A 556 -19.72 -7.41 20.06
C HIS A 556 -20.58 -7.39 21.33
N PRO A 557 -20.16 -6.74 22.45
CA PRO A 557 -20.98 -6.70 23.67
C PRO A 557 -22.39 -6.13 23.49
N GLU A 558 -22.60 -5.22 22.55
CA GLU A 558 -23.93 -4.72 22.16
C GLU A 558 -24.88 -5.83 21.71
N SER A 559 -24.32 -6.89 21.08
CA SER A 559 -25.08 -8.01 20.52
C SER A 559 -25.20 -9.20 21.47
N TYR A 560 -24.71 -9.12 22.70
CA TYR A 560 -24.78 -10.26 23.65
C TYR A 560 -26.20 -10.69 23.95
N LYS A 561 -27.14 -9.73 24.09
CA LYS A 561 -28.56 -10.04 24.30
C LYS A 561 -29.14 -10.80 23.11
N ALA A 562 -28.77 -10.41 21.89
CA ALA A 562 -29.22 -11.09 20.67
C ALA A 562 -28.61 -12.49 20.55
N ALA A 563 -27.32 -12.65 20.86
CA ALA A 563 -26.67 -13.95 20.91
C ALA A 563 -27.28 -14.89 21.95
N GLN A 564 -27.60 -14.40 23.14
CA GLN A 564 -28.30 -15.18 24.17
C GLN A 564 -29.70 -15.58 23.70
N ALA A 565 -30.48 -14.66 23.15
CA ALA A 565 -31.79 -14.98 22.61
C ALA A 565 -31.77 -16.00 21.48
N LEU A 566 -30.72 -16.00 20.66
CA LEU A 566 -30.48 -17.00 19.62
C LEU A 566 -30.24 -18.41 20.25
N ILE A 567 -29.33 -18.48 21.23
CA ILE A 567 -28.96 -19.70 21.92
C ILE A 567 -30.19 -20.30 22.62
N ASP A 568 -30.96 -19.47 23.35
CA ASP A 568 -32.19 -19.89 24.05
C ASP A 568 -33.23 -20.48 23.09
N ARG A 569 -33.43 -19.81 21.91
CA ARG A 569 -34.36 -20.31 20.87
C ARG A 569 -33.90 -21.60 20.21
N CYS A 570 -32.60 -21.82 20.15
CA CYS A 570 -32.03 -23.07 19.68
C CYS A 570 -32.14 -24.22 20.75
N GLY A 571 -32.61 -23.89 21.97
CA GLY A 571 -32.66 -24.85 23.08
C GLY A 571 -31.28 -25.31 23.54
N LEU A 572 -30.30 -24.41 23.49
CA LEU A 572 -28.90 -24.63 23.85
C LEU A 572 -28.53 -23.75 25.04
N SER A 573 -27.41 -24.03 25.68
CA SER A 573 -26.81 -23.17 26.69
C SER A 573 -25.50 -22.56 26.22
N LEU A 574 -25.04 -21.49 26.85
CA LEU A 574 -23.71 -20.92 26.57
C LEU A 574 -22.57 -21.90 26.87
N ALA A 575 -22.81 -22.91 27.70
CA ALA A 575 -21.84 -23.98 28.00
C ALA A 575 -21.68 -24.97 26.83
N ASP A 576 -22.68 -25.07 25.96
CA ASP A 576 -22.67 -25.97 24.79
C ASP A 576 -21.97 -25.31 23.55
N MET A 577 -21.41 -24.09 23.70
CA MET A 577 -20.65 -23.44 22.64
C MET A 577 -19.42 -24.27 22.28
N GLY A 578 -19.28 -24.59 20.98
CA GLY A 578 -18.20 -25.44 20.46
C GLY A 578 -18.64 -26.79 19.92
N ASP A 579 -19.82 -27.30 20.29
CA ASP A 579 -20.39 -28.56 19.74
C ASP A 579 -21.46 -28.26 18.67
N VAL A 580 -21.11 -27.50 17.64
CA VAL A 580 -21.94 -26.46 17.08
C VAL A 580 -22.40 -26.67 15.65
N LYS A 581 -22.23 -27.81 15.05
CA LYS A 581 -22.95 -28.11 13.78
C LYS A 581 -24.49 -27.96 13.90
N GLN A 582 -25.01 -27.96 15.13
CA GLN A 582 -26.43 -27.85 15.40
C GLN A 582 -27.02 -26.42 15.31
N ILE A 583 -26.22 -25.34 15.55
CA ILE A 583 -26.80 -23.98 15.53
C ILE A 583 -27.18 -23.56 14.10
N ALA A 584 -26.29 -23.71 13.13
CA ALA A 584 -26.55 -23.36 11.75
C ALA A 584 -27.74 -24.17 11.18
N GLU A 585 -27.82 -25.44 11.46
CA GLU A 585 -28.93 -26.28 11.02
C GLU A 585 -30.26 -25.82 11.62
N LYS A 586 -30.29 -25.53 12.93
CA LYS A 586 -31.48 -25.01 13.62
C LYS A 586 -31.89 -23.63 13.11
N VAL A 587 -30.93 -22.72 12.90
CA VAL A 587 -31.17 -21.38 12.35
C VAL A 587 -31.72 -21.48 10.93
N ASN A 588 -31.17 -22.32 10.09
CA ASN A 588 -31.64 -22.54 8.71
C ASN A 588 -33.07 -23.12 8.72
N ALA A 589 -33.39 -24.04 9.63
CA ALA A 589 -34.73 -24.58 9.78
C ALA A 589 -35.78 -23.53 10.24
N MET A 590 -35.39 -22.58 11.10
CA MET A 590 -36.23 -21.46 11.54
C MET A 590 -36.38 -20.36 10.51
N GLY A 591 -35.45 -20.26 9.57
CA GLY A 591 -35.38 -19.22 8.56
C GLY A 591 -34.64 -17.95 9.04
N MET A 592 -33.43 -17.71 8.52
CA MET A 592 -32.51 -16.64 8.92
C MET A 592 -33.17 -15.26 9.01
N LYS A 593 -33.91 -14.84 7.98
CA LYS A 593 -34.56 -13.50 7.95
C LYS A 593 -35.66 -13.35 9.01
N LYS A 594 -36.47 -14.38 9.20
CA LYS A 594 -37.53 -14.37 10.22
C LYS A 594 -36.93 -14.28 11.61
N LEU A 595 -35.93 -15.11 11.87
CA LEU A 595 -35.23 -15.15 13.16
C LEU A 595 -34.54 -13.83 13.48
N ALA A 596 -33.88 -13.20 12.49
CA ALA A 596 -33.27 -11.87 12.64
C ALA A 596 -34.30 -10.81 13.06
N THR A 597 -35.44 -10.76 12.38
CA THR A 597 -36.54 -9.83 12.72
C THR A 597 -37.07 -10.11 14.13
N ASP A 598 -37.27 -11.37 14.49
CA ASP A 598 -37.78 -11.78 15.80
C ASP A 598 -36.84 -11.45 16.97
N ILE A 599 -35.54 -11.42 16.73
CA ILE A 599 -34.50 -11.04 17.71
C ILE A 599 -34.26 -9.54 17.70
N GLY A 600 -34.68 -8.82 16.66
CA GLY A 600 -34.53 -7.37 16.53
C GLY A 600 -33.13 -6.94 16.03
N ILE A 601 -32.48 -7.76 15.21
CA ILE A 601 -31.18 -7.48 14.58
C ILE A 601 -31.26 -7.69 13.07
N GLY A 602 -30.28 -7.20 12.34
CA GLY A 602 -30.18 -7.48 10.90
C GLY A 602 -29.66 -8.88 10.57
N ALA A 603 -29.97 -9.35 9.38
CA ALA A 603 -29.51 -10.65 8.91
C ALA A 603 -27.99 -10.77 8.84
N PRO A 604 -27.20 -9.73 8.43
CA PRO A 604 -25.75 -9.79 8.47
C PRO A 604 -25.19 -10.00 9.88
N THR A 605 -25.71 -9.27 10.87
CA THR A 605 -25.30 -9.41 12.27
C THR A 605 -25.67 -10.80 12.82
N LEU A 606 -26.86 -11.32 12.50
CA LEU A 606 -27.24 -12.68 12.90
C LEU A 606 -26.30 -13.72 12.31
N ASN A 607 -25.96 -13.62 11.04
CA ASN A 607 -25.03 -14.52 10.37
C ASN A 607 -23.63 -14.52 11.02
N ASP A 608 -23.14 -13.33 11.36
CA ASP A 608 -21.86 -13.19 12.06
C ASP A 608 -21.91 -13.82 13.46
N ILE A 609 -23.02 -13.64 14.22
CA ILE A 609 -23.20 -14.28 15.53
C ILE A 609 -23.21 -15.80 15.40
N VAL A 610 -23.95 -16.34 14.44
CA VAL A 610 -23.99 -17.79 14.19
C VAL A 610 -22.59 -18.33 13.92
N GLY A 611 -21.83 -17.72 13.00
CA GLY A 611 -20.47 -18.15 12.68
C GLY A 611 -19.50 -18.09 13.88
N GLU A 612 -19.63 -17.08 14.75
CA GLU A 612 -18.81 -16.94 15.96
C GLU A 612 -19.21 -17.93 17.06
N LEU A 613 -20.48 -18.28 17.16
CA LEU A 613 -20.95 -19.31 18.08
C LEU A 613 -20.56 -20.72 17.62
N GLU A 614 -20.50 -20.94 16.31
CA GLU A 614 -20.03 -22.24 15.74
C GLU A 614 -18.54 -22.47 15.97
N LYS A 615 -17.72 -21.45 15.91
CA LYS A 615 -16.27 -21.55 16.09
C LYS A 615 -15.79 -20.47 17.06
N PRO A 616 -16.02 -20.62 18.37
CA PRO A 616 -15.57 -19.64 19.36
C PRO A 616 -14.05 -19.47 19.29
N GLY A 617 -13.59 -18.23 19.28
CA GLY A 617 -12.16 -17.95 19.19
C GLY A 617 -11.53 -18.26 17.83
N ARG A 618 -12.33 -18.33 16.76
CA ARG A 618 -11.85 -18.58 15.39
C ARG A 618 -10.74 -17.63 15.01
N ASP A 619 -9.67 -18.20 14.50
CA ASP A 619 -8.60 -17.50 13.82
C ASP A 619 -8.77 -17.75 12.31
N PRO A 620 -9.01 -16.74 11.46
CA PRO A 620 -9.20 -16.93 10.03
C PRO A 620 -7.98 -17.58 9.35
N ARG A 621 -6.80 -17.51 9.95
CA ARG A 621 -5.59 -18.15 9.45
C ARG A 621 -5.58 -19.66 9.59
N ASP A 622 -6.39 -20.23 10.49
CA ASP A 622 -6.49 -21.69 10.69
C ASP A 622 -7.21 -22.40 9.51
N GLU A 623 -7.87 -21.64 8.64
CA GLU A 623 -8.52 -22.17 7.43
C GLU A 623 -7.58 -22.21 6.21
N LEU A 624 -6.40 -21.60 6.33
CA LEU A 624 -5.37 -21.63 5.30
C LEU A 624 -4.57 -22.95 5.35
N PRO A 625 -3.99 -23.40 4.23
CA PRO A 625 -3.09 -24.55 4.25
C PRO A 625 -1.95 -24.34 5.25
N PRO A 626 -1.56 -25.35 6.03
CA PRO A 626 -0.43 -25.22 6.95
C PRO A 626 0.87 -24.93 6.21
N PRO A 627 1.83 -24.25 6.86
CA PRO A 627 3.13 -23.97 6.26
C PRO A 627 3.85 -25.25 5.83
N LEU A 628 4.59 -25.19 4.73
CA LEU A 628 5.33 -26.33 4.20
C LEU A 628 6.58 -26.59 5.06
N MET A 629 6.46 -27.49 6.03
CA MET A 629 7.56 -27.91 6.89
C MET A 629 8.42 -28.98 6.19
N ARG A 630 9.74 -28.83 6.28
CA ARG A 630 10.72 -29.73 5.67
C ARG A 630 11.30 -30.68 6.72
N SER A 631 11.52 -31.94 6.33
CA SER A 631 12.13 -32.97 7.19
C SER A 631 13.11 -33.88 6.42
N GLY A 632 13.49 -33.52 5.20
CA GLY A 632 14.23 -34.39 4.27
C GLY A 632 15.38 -33.71 3.53
N ASP A 633 15.77 -34.30 2.42
CA ASP A 633 16.90 -33.86 1.61
C ASP A 633 16.67 -32.50 0.97
N ILE A 634 17.73 -31.69 0.93
CA ILE A 634 17.75 -30.41 0.24
C ILE A 634 18.04 -30.68 -1.25
N MET A 635 17.20 -30.14 -2.12
CA MET A 635 17.47 -30.12 -3.56
C MET A 635 18.45 -29.00 -3.90
N GLU A 636 19.43 -29.31 -4.76
CA GLU A 636 20.31 -28.31 -5.33
C GLU A 636 19.82 -27.88 -6.73
N LEU A 637 20.29 -26.71 -7.18
CA LEU A 637 19.94 -26.18 -8.51
C LEU A 637 20.26 -27.17 -9.65
N LYS A 638 21.35 -27.95 -9.50
CA LYS A 638 21.77 -28.97 -10.44
C LYS A 638 20.86 -30.19 -10.52
N ASP A 639 20.05 -30.43 -9.47
CA ASP A 639 19.14 -31.57 -9.39
C ASP A 639 17.82 -31.29 -10.14
N LEU A 640 17.55 -30.02 -10.42
CA LEU A 640 16.36 -29.58 -11.14
C LEU A 640 16.45 -29.95 -12.62
N LYS A 641 15.41 -30.59 -13.13
CA LYS A 641 15.28 -30.94 -14.54
C LYS A 641 14.02 -30.28 -15.14
N PRO A 642 14.07 -29.81 -16.39
CA PRO A 642 12.87 -29.35 -17.08
C PRO A 642 11.76 -30.42 -17.05
N GLY A 643 10.53 -30.01 -16.80
CA GLY A 643 9.36 -30.88 -16.62
C GLY A 643 9.18 -31.44 -15.20
N MET A 644 10.11 -31.23 -14.27
CA MET A 644 9.99 -31.69 -12.90
C MET A 644 8.83 -30.97 -12.18
N GLU A 645 7.92 -31.75 -11.57
CA GLU A 645 6.81 -31.25 -10.75
C GLU A 645 7.26 -31.03 -9.32
N LEU A 646 6.98 -29.87 -8.76
CA LEU A 646 7.36 -29.49 -7.41
C LEU A 646 6.23 -28.71 -6.72
N MET A 647 6.22 -28.81 -5.39
CA MET A 647 5.43 -27.89 -4.55
C MET A 647 6.33 -26.78 -4.08
N GLY A 648 5.86 -25.54 -4.20
CA GLY A 648 6.63 -24.37 -3.74
C GLY A 648 5.75 -23.36 -3.03
N THR A 649 6.38 -22.52 -2.22
CA THR A 649 5.70 -21.44 -1.51
C THR A 649 5.97 -20.10 -2.22
N VAL A 650 4.92 -19.36 -2.52
CA VAL A 650 5.03 -18.01 -3.12
C VAL A 650 5.68 -17.07 -2.11
N ARG A 651 6.87 -16.56 -2.45
CA ARG A 651 7.65 -15.64 -1.59
C ARG A 651 7.32 -14.19 -1.84
N ASN A 652 7.14 -13.83 -3.10
CA ASN A 652 6.86 -12.46 -3.51
C ASN A 652 6.05 -12.45 -4.81
N VAL A 653 5.16 -11.46 -4.93
CA VAL A 653 4.37 -11.22 -6.14
C VAL A 653 4.69 -9.82 -6.65
N ILE A 654 5.02 -9.73 -7.93
CA ILE A 654 5.38 -8.50 -8.64
C ILE A 654 4.55 -8.38 -9.93
N ASP A 655 4.53 -7.24 -10.56
CA ASP A 655 3.67 -6.95 -11.73
C ASP A 655 3.79 -7.96 -12.88
N PHE A 656 4.97 -8.53 -13.09
CA PHE A 656 5.23 -9.45 -14.20
C PHE A 656 5.29 -10.93 -13.79
N GLY A 657 5.09 -11.26 -12.51
CA GLY A 657 5.14 -12.65 -12.08
C GLY A 657 5.18 -12.86 -10.57
N ALA A 658 5.45 -14.10 -10.17
CA ALA A 658 5.64 -14.47 -8.76
C ALA A 658 6.93 -15.25 -8.58
N PHE A 659 7.63 -14.95 -7.49
CA PHE A 659 8.76 -15.74 -7.03
C PHE A 659 8.29 -16.84 -6.09
N VAL A 660 8.71 -18.06 -6.39
CA VAL A 660 8.27 -19.28 -5.69
C VAL A 660 9.49 -20.02 -5.15
N ASP A 661 9.54 -20.21 -3.85
CA ASP A 661 10.50 -21.07 -3.16
C ASP A 661 10.10 -22.53 -3.36
N ILE A 662 10.87 -23.25 -4.14
CA ILE A 662 10.67 -24.67 -4.45
C ILE A 662 11.59 -25.60 -3.67
N GLY A 663 12.26 -25.09 -2.64
CA GLY A 663 13.17 -25.90 -1.82
C GLY A 663 14.62 -25.89 -2.28
N VAL A 664 14.96 -25.11 -3.28
CA VAL A 664 16.37 -24.78 -3.67
C VAL A 664 16.70 -23.38 -3.19
N HIS A 665 18.00 -23.02 -3.23
CA HIS A 665 18.46 -21.74 -2.69
C HIS A 665 17.90 -20.51 -3.41
N GLU A 666 17.68 -20.63 -4.71
CA GLU A 666 17.17 -19.52 -5.54
C GLU A 666 15.67 -19.68 -5.76
N ASP A 667 14.91 -18.61 -5.56
CA ASP A 667 13.49 -18.63 -5.89
C ASP A 667 13.28 -18.75 -7.40
N GLY A 668 12.34 -19.59 -7.81
CA GLY A 668 11.95 -19.73 -9.20
C GLY A 668 10.94 -18.66 -9.59
N LEU A 669 11.06 -18.09 -10.78
CA LEU A 669 10.11 -17.13 -11.33
C LEU A 669 9.02 -17.84 -12.13
N VAL A 670 7.77 -17.68 -11.73
CA VAL A 670 6.60 -17.94 -12.56
C VAL A 670 6.17 -16.63 -13.21
N HIS A 671 6.46 -16.47 -14.49
CA HIS A 671 6.04 -15.26 -15.24
C HIS A 671 4.51 -15.23 -15.38
N ILE A 672 3.90 -14.05 -15.43
CA ILE A 672 2.45 -13.85 -15.50
C ILE A 672 1.79 -14.70 -16.61
N SER A 673 2.44 -14.85 -17.75
CA SER A 673 1.96 -15.69 -18.88
C SER A 673 2.01 -17.20 -18.59
N GLN A 674 2.68 -17.64 -17.52
CA GLN A 674 2.87 -19.04 -17.13
C GLN A 674 2.02 -19.45 -15.91
N MET A 675 1.16 -18.54 -15.40
CA MET A 675 0.34 -18.80 -14.21
C MET A 675 -0.95 -19.55 -14.50
N CYS A 676 -1.68 -19.12 -15.51
CA CYS A 676 -2.95 -19.74 -15.92
C CYS A 676 -3.20 -19.56 -17.43
N ASP A 677 -4.20 -20.28 -17.96
CA ASP A 677 -4.51 -20.24 -19.40
C ASP A 677 -5.37 -19.02 -19.82
N ARG A 678 -6.03 -18.38 -18.84
CA ARG A 678 -6.77 -17.14 -19.10
C ARG A 678 -5.85 -15.92 -19.06
N TYR A 679 -6.23 -14.85 -19.75
CA TYR A 679 -5.57 -13.57 -19.61
C TYR A 679 -5.85 -12.98 -18.22
N ILE A 680 -4.80 -12.54 -17.53
CA ILE A 680 -4.85 -11.86 -16.24
C ILE A 680 -4.08 -10.54 -16.33
N LYS A 681 -4.55 -9.53 -15.64
CA LYS A 681 -3.92 -8.21 -15.62
C LYS A 681 -2.79 -8.15 -14.60
N HIS A 682 -2.94 -8.88 -13.48
CA HIS A 682 -1.97 -8.90 -12.40
C HIS A 682 -1.84 -10.30 -11.80
N PRO A 683 -0.62 -10.75 -11.41
CA PRO A 683 -0.39 -12.05 -10.80
C PRO A 683 -1.19 -12.35 -9.53
N LEU A 684 -1.55 -11.32 -8.74
CA LEU A 684 -2.38 -11.45 -7.54
C LEU A 684 -3.81 -11.95 -7.81
N GLU A 685 -4.25 -11.98 -9.07
CA GLU A 685 -5.52 -12.60 -9.46
C GLU A 685 -5.45 -14.15 -9.39
N VAL A 686 -4.27 -14.73 -9.32
CA VAL A 686 -4.03 -16.19 -9.39
C VAL A 686 -3.32 -16.71 -8.15
N VAL A 687 -2.33 -15.97 -7.62
CA VAL A 687 -1.50 -16.42 -6.49
C VAL A 687 -1.34 -15.35 -5.44
N LYS A 688 -1.09 -15.77 -4.20
CA LYS A 688 -0.85 -14.89 -3.06
C LYS A 688 0.46 -15.24 -2.38
N VAL A 689 1.13 -14.26 -1.76
CA VAL A 689 2.34 -14.51 -0.97
C VAL A 689 2.03 -15.47 0.18
N GLY A 690 2.90 -16.44 0.39
CA GLY A 690 2.70 -17.52 1.38
C GLY A 690 1.83 -18.70 0.90
N GLU A 691 1.23 -18.60 -0.28
CA GLU A 691 0.44 -19.70 -0.85
C GLU A 691 1.36 -20.83 -1.34
N VAL A 692 0.95 -22.07 -1.06
CA VAL A 692 1.64 -23.27 -1.56
C VAL A 692 1.04 -23.63 -2.92
N VAL A 693 1.88 -23.56 -3.96
CA VAL A 693 1.48 -23.79 -5.33
C VAL A 693 2.23 -24.95 -5.97
N LYS A 694 1.55 -25.65 -6.87
CA LYS A 694 2.18 -26.67 -7.71
C LYS A 694 2.80 -26.02 -8.94
N VAL A 695 4.08 -26.28 -9.18
CA VAL A 695 4.84 -25.71 -10.30
C VAL A 695 5.64 -26.78 -11.04
N TRP A 696 5.94 -26.52 -12.31
CA TRP A 696 6.84 -27.32 -13.12
C TRP A 696 8.02 -26.49 -13.56
N VAL A 697 9.20 -27.09 -13.56
CA VAL A 697 10.43 -26.44 -14.02
C VAL A 697 10.40 -26.32 -15.55
N ILE A 698 10.50 -25.10 -16.08
CA ILE A 698 10.67 -24.87 -17.53
C ILE A 698 12.14 -24.93 -17.92
N ASN A 699 12.95 -24.16 -17.22
CA ASN A 699 14.39 -24.02 -17.53
C ASN A 699 15.16 -23.64 -16.26
N VAL A 700 16.43 -24.07 -16.22
CA VAL A 700 17.38 -23.72 -15.15
C VAL A 700 18.66 -23.17 -15.77
N ASP A 701 18.96 -21.92 -15.54
CA ASP A 701 20.21 -21.28 -15.92
C ASP A 701 21.21 -21.33 -14.74
N LEU A 702 22.08 -22.33 -14.77
CA LEU A 702 23.08 -22.55 -13.72
C LEU A 702 24.13 -21.40 -13.62
N LYS A 703 24.37 -20.67 -14.72
CA LYS A 703 25.34 -19.56 -14.74
C LYS A 703 24.79 -18.31 -14.09
N LYS A 704 23.53 -17.98 -14.44
CA LYS A 704 22.82 -16.80 -13.92
C LYS A 704 22.05 -17.12 -12.63
N LYS A 705 22.05 -18.36 -12.18
CA LYS A 705 21.28 -18.86 -11.03
C LYS A 705 19.81 -18.48 -11.12
N ARG A 706 19.19 -18.72 -12.29
CA ARG A 706 17.78 -18.39 -12.54
C ARG A 706 16.99 -19.64 -12.84
N ILE A 707 15.81 -19.75 -12.23
CA ILE A 707 14.86 -20.85 -12.42
C ILE A 707 13.59 -20.27 -13.02
N SER A 708 13.17 -20.78 -14.17
CA SER A 708 11.91 -20.45 -14.79
C SER A 708 10.89 -21.57 -14.50
N LEU A 709 9.76 -21.18 -13.95
CA LEU A 709 8.69 -22.08 -13.54
C LEU A 709 7.39 -21.80 -14.29
N THR A 710 6.51 -22.79 -14.34
CA THR A 710 5.14 -22.65 -14.82
C THR A 710 4.17 -23.32 -13.86
N MET A 711 2.99 -22.74 -13.70
CA MET A 711 1.86 -23.36 -13.01
C MET A 711 0.92 -24.11 -14.01
N LYS A 712 1.22 -24.00 -15.30
CA LYS A 712 0.48 -24.75 -16.34
C LYS A 712 1.09 -26.13 -16.47
N LYS A 713 0.25 -27.16 -16.35
CA LYS A 713 0.72 -28.54 -16.54
C LYS A 713 1.31 -28.67 -17.96
N PRO A 714 2.57 -29.08 -18.10
CA PRO A 714 3.16 -29.31 -19.42
C PRO A 714 2.29 -30.27 -20.21
N LYS A 715 1.93 -29.89 -21.45
CA LYS A 715 1.34 -30.82 -22.37
C LYS A 715 2.42 -31.83 -22.73
N GLY A 716 2.26 -33.07 -22.29
CA GLY A 716 3.17 -34.18 -22.55
C GLY A 716 3.38 -34.43 -24.06
#